data_87ddc5ad319886f775f165cc3d8c53a1
#
_entry.id   87ddc5ad319886f775f165cc3d8c53a1
#
_cell.length_a   1.000
_cell.length_b   1.000
_cell.length_c   1.000
_cell.angle_alpha   90.00
_cell.angle_beta   90.00
_cell.angle_gamma   90.00
#
_symmetry.space_group_name_H-M   'P 1'
#
loop_
_entity.id
_entity.type
_entity.pdbx_description
1 polymer ?
#
loop_
_entity_poly.entity_id
_entity_poly.type
_entity_poly.pdbx_seq_one_letter_code
_entity_poly.pdbx_strand_id
1 'polypeptide(L)'
;MATEIFNYFTQTELPSPTLPDTEVVELVHKYFGVATTASSLGSQQDQNFVLRLDGTGDVLGVLKLSNPAFSEAEIQMQDEAAAHLAGKIDLRIPSIVEGEQGAMSAMWETSQGHIHARVIKFIPGTNFMGSDYLSPHAIARMGEIAGMVSTGLADFSHPASGRVLQWDLRYAEKVIDQLLSEEPDAEVVSLVQRAVDVTAPILATVGPTLSQQMGHFDITDDNIMCPDKHSVPDAVLDFGDVAKSWAVGEIATTVSCMLHHDGVSPVSVLPAIKAFHALRPLSEDEIEALWPLVIQRGAVLVLSGRQQSRIDEHNDYATSALDREMRILVQALSVPPAVMAATIRHSLGLSISSPKWTGGNLLSSVTKAEILDASTTSTLNDEGAWLSADTLEKAALSALDNGSQLAVLPAWLPVLTGAPSRTQSSPEVIPTHATIWLAQATEISSVGAIQSQPGVLTVTADGQSVSFSAEGISGSTLPARQAISVSPVHEGVEIPAWVTAELATGWRSLLGDPTEALGIKMGHVADPELLLERREHVLAEVQEHYYQRPPQMERGWREYLMDTNGRVYLDMVNNVSSVGHAHPRVVKAAANQMRLLNTNSRFNYHAITEYAEMITETLPPELDTVFFVNSGSEAVDLALRLAMAYTSRPDIVCMRESYHGWTYASDAVSTSIADNPNALSTRPDWIHTVDAANSYRGIHRGVDAVKYGPEAVKVIEGIGKPIAGFICESYFGNAGGVALPDGYLKQVYAAVRAQGGLAIADEVQVGFGRLGEWFWGFHQQGVIPDIVAVAKSIGGGHPIGAVITSREIANRYRTQGYFFSSTGGSPVSSEIGKAILGIIKDEGLQENALKVGTRLKQRLQALSDNYPIVGRVHGSGLYLGLEFIRDTETLEPATEETEAICNRLLELGVIMQPTGDYQNVLKIKPPLVITQESADYFVDMLEHVLKTGY
;
A
#
# COMPACT_ATOMS: atom_id res chain seq x y z
N MET A 1 48.42 12.96 -14.76
CA MET A 1 47.57 11.79 -14.57
C MET A 1 48.39 10.59 -14.19
N ALA A 2 47.79 9.71 -13.40
CA ALA A 2 48.44 8.46 -13.04
C ALA A 2 48.70 7.59 -14.30
N THR A 3 49.87 6.95 -14.37
CA THR A 3 50.21 6.01 -15.42
C THR A 3 49.85 4.58 -15.00
N GLU A 4 49.51 4.38 -13.75
CA GLU A 4 49.08 3.09 -13.15
C GLU A 4 47.59 3.10 -12.87
N ILE A 5 47.00 1.92 -12.89
CA ILE A 5 45.61 1.73 -12.53
C ILE A 5 45.42 2.05 -11.05
N PHE A 6 44.35 2.77 -10.73
CA PHE A 6 44.03 3.20 -9.36
C PHE A 6 43.85 2.04 -8.38
N ASN A 7 44.42 2.23 -7.18
CA ASN A 7 44.27 1.30 -6.07
C ASN A 7 44.07 2.10 -4.76
N TYR A 8 42.87 2.03 -4.19
CA TYR A 8 42.49 2.73 -2.95
C TYR A 8 43.42 2.46 -1.77
N PHE A 9 43.95 1.25 -1.62
CA PHE A 9 44.85 0.93 -0.51
C PHE A 9 46.26 1.52 -0.61
N THR A 10 46.62 2.01 -1.76
CA THR A 10 47.91 2.76 -1.95
C THR A 10 47.72 4.26 -2.02
N GLN A 11 46.46 4.72 -2.28
CA GLN A 11 46.10 6.15 -2.36
C GLN A 11 44.72 6.34 -1.79
N THR A 12 44.63 6.59 -0.50
CA THR A 12 43.37 6.68 0.25
C THR A 12 42.73 8.07 0.20
N GLU A 13 43.47 9.12 -0.12
CA GLU A 13 42.98 10.48 -0.26
C GLU A 13 42.81 10.80 -1.75
N LEU A 14 41.61 11.24 -2.13
CA LEU A 14 41.24 11.64 -3.48
C LEU A 14 40.76 13.10 -3.46
N PRO A 15 41.66 14.10 -3.36
CA PRO A 15 41.26 15.50 -3.39
C PRO A 15 40.64 15.82 -4.75
N SER A 16 39.37 16.25 -4.76
CA SER A 16 38.67 16.68 -5.98
C SER A 16 39.33 17.91 -6.60
N PRO A 17 39.32 18.06 -7.94
CA PRO A 17 39.66 19.32 -8.57
C PRO A 17 38.80 20.47 -8.01
N THR A 18 39.39 21.67 -7.92
CA THR A 18 38.70 22.87 -7.38
C THR A 18 38.95 24.07 -8.27
N LEU A 19 38.72 23.92 -9.59
CA LEU A 19 38.88 25.03 -10.54
C LEU A 19 37.76 26.07 -10.35
N PRO A 20 38.10 27.38 -10.39
CA PRO A 20 37.08 28.43 -10.36
C PRO A 20 36.20 28.42 -11.60
N ASP A 21 34.91 28.77 -11.47
CA ASP A 21 33.94 28.82 -12.58
C ASP A 21 34.47 29.66 -13.76
N THR A 22 35.17 30.76 -13.50
CA THR A 22 35.77 31.63 -14.54
C THR A 22 36.83 30.90 -15.34
N GLU A 23 37.70 30.11 -14.71
CA GLU A 23 38.72 29.32 -15.40
C GLU A 23 38.06 28.20 -16.22
N VAL A 24 37.05 27.56 -15.68
CA VAL A 24 36.29 26.51 -16.37
C VAL A 24 35.66 27.02 -17.67
N VAL A 25 35.01 28.18 -17.66
CA VAL A 25 34.41 28.81 -18.84
C VAL A 25 35.45 29.13 -19.89
N GLU A 26 36.61 29.69 -19.48
CA GLU A 26 37.73 29.98 -20.38
C GLU A 26 38.28 28.70 -21.04
N LEU A 27 38.43 27.63 -20.27
CA LEU A 27 38.93 26.35 -20.76
C LEU A 27 37.92 25.64 -21.69
N VAL A 28 36.61 25.71 -21.42
CA VAL A 28 35.57 25.22 -22.34
C VAL A 28 35.67 25.95 -23.68
N HIS A 29 35.81 27.27 -23.67
CA HIS A 29 35.96 28.03 -24.89
C HIS A 29 37.25 27.67 -25.63
N LYS A 30 38.37 27.55 -24.88
CA LYS A 30 39.69 27.23 -25.44
C LYS A 30 39.73 25.86 -26.12
N TYR A 31 39.22 24.82 -25.46
CA TYR A 31 39.39 23.44 -25.90
C TYR A 31 38.22 22.93 -26.73
N PHE A 32 37.01 23.47 -26.55
CA PHE A 32 35.80 23.00 -27.26
C PHE A 32 35.20 24.06 -28.19
N GLY A 33 35.70 25.29 -28.18
CA GLY A 33 35.27 26.35 -29.10
C GLY A 33 33.89 26.94 -28.82
N VAL A 34 33.29 26.64 -27.64
CA VAL A 34 31.93 27.02 -27.31
C VAL A 34 31.92 28.05 -26.17
N ALA A 35 31.14 29.12 -26.35
CA ALA A 35 30.90 30.09 -25.29
C ALA A 35 29.73 29.60 -24.37
N THR A 36 30.03 29.49 -23.07
CA THR A 36 29.09 28.92 -22.09
C THR A 36 29.17 29.65 -20.76
N THR A 37 28.11 29.50 -19.94
CA THR A 37 28.18 29.69 -18.49
C THR A 37 28.29 28.31 -17.82
N ALA A 38 28.92 28.25 -16.64
CA ALA A 38 29.07 27.03 -15.84
C ALA A 38 28.42 27.23 -14.48
N SER A 39 27.71 26.21 -14.02
CA SER A 39 27.14 26.15 -12.67
C SER A 39 27.57 24.85 -11.99
N SER A 40 28.19 24.94 -10.83
CA SER A 40 28.72 23.78 -10.11
C SER A 40 27.63 22.77 -9.74
N LEU A 41 27.93 21.46 -9.87
CA LEU A 41 27.20 20.34 -9.33
C LEU A 41 28.05 19.67 -8.24
N GLY A 42 27.37 19.15 -7.19
CA GLY A 42 28.07 18.39 -6.16
C GLY A 42 28.71 17.10 -6.73
N SER A 43 29.89 16.74 -6.21
CA SER A 43 30.57 15.48 -6.49
C SER A 43 31.55 15.17 -5.36
N GLN A 44 31.78 13.87 -5.09
CA GLN A 44 32.74 13.45 -4.07
C GLN A 44 34.19 13.34 -4.61
N GLN A 45 34.34 12.93 -5.85
CA GLN A 45 35.67 12.62 -6.43
C GLN A 45 36.04 13.53 -7.58
N ASP A 46 35.11 13.88 -8.44
CA ASP A 46 35.30 14.74 -9.60
C ASP A 46 34.82 16.18 -9.29
N GLN A 47 35.04 17.11 -10.20
CA GLN A 47 34.37 18.41 -10.16
C GLN A 47 33.44 18.51 -11.36
N ASN A 48 32.15 18.72 -11.12
CA ASN A 48 31.11 18.68 -12.15
C ASN A 48 30.43 20.05 -12.33
N PHE A 49 30.05 20.39 -13.57
CA PHE A 49 29.34 21.62 -13.90
C PHE A 49 28.26 21.39 -14.94
N VAL A 50 27.10 22.01 -14.77
CA VAL A 50 26.13 22.16 -15.85
C VAL A 50 26.60 23.30 -16.74
N LEU A 51 26.83 23.04 -18.02
CA LEU A 51 27.16 24.04 -19.03
C LEU A 51 25.91 24.49 -19.77
N ARG A 52 25.74 25.83 -19.89
CA ARG A 52 24.67 26.44 -20.68
C ARG A 52 25.27 27.33 -21.78
N LEU A 53 24.69 27.27 -22.98
CA LEU A 53 25.11 28.06 -24.11
C LEU A 53 24.85 29.56 -23.87
N ASP A 54 25.84 30.39 -24.12
CA ASP A 54 25.69 31.83 -24.07
C ASP A 54 24.68 32.31 -25.11
N GLY A 55 23.77 33.19 -24.70
CA GLY A 55 22.76 33.80 -25.58
C GLY A 55 21.42 33.06 -25.64
N THR A 56 21.35 31.71 -25.61
CA THR A 56 20.11 30.95 -25.59
C THR A 56 19.76 30.45 -24.18
N GLY A 57 20.77 30.17 -23.35
CA GLY A 57 20.61 29.56 -22.03
C GLY A 57 20.31 28.06 -22.08
N ASP A 58 20.30 27.45 -23.26
CA ASP A 58 20.10 26.03 -23.43
C ASP A 58 21.21 25.21 -22.78
N VAL A 59 20.86 24.06 -22.20
CA VAL A 59 21.85 23.16 -21.58
C VAL A 59 22.62 22.45 -22.66
N LEU A 60 23.95 22.66 -22.68
CA LEU A 60 24.89 21.96 -23.55
C LEU A 60 25.15 20.52 -23.04
N GLY A 61 25.35 20.37 -21.75
CA GLY A 61 25.68 19.11 -21.11
C GLY A 61 26.21 19.28 -19.68
N VAL A 62 26.74 18.21 -19.13
CA VAL A 62 27.47 18.18 -17.85
C VAL A 62 28.95 18.02 -18.14
N LEU A 63 29.74 19.01 -17.75
CA LEU A 63 31.20 18.91 -17.77
C LEU A 63 31.64 18.12 -16.54
N LYS A 64 32.40 17.05 -16.75
CA LYS A 64 33.10 16.29 -15.71
C LYS A 64 34.60 16.56 -15.80
N LEU A 65 35.16 17.11 -14.74
CA LEU A 65 36.61 17.25 -14.54
C LEU A 65 37.07 16.10 -13.66
N SER A 66 37.68 15.12 -14.30
CA SER A 66 38.02 13.85 -13.64
C SER A 66 39.16 14.02 -12.64
N ASN A 67 39.09 13.31 -11.52
CA ASN A 67 40.15 13.32 -10.52
C ASN A 67 41.46 12.86 -11.14
N PRO A 68 42.57 13.65 -10.92
CA PRO A 68 43.88 13.33 -11.49
C PRO A 68 44.50 12.00 -11.04
N ALA A 69 43.98 11.40 -9.99
CA ALA A 69 44.37 10.06 -9.51
C ALA A 69 44.01 8.94 -10.49
N PHE A 70 42.97 9.14 -11.34
CA PHE A 70 42.57 8.16 -12.34
C PHE A 70 43.38 8.32 -13.61
N SER A 71 43.75 7.20 -14.21
CA SER A 71 44.42 7.15 -15.50
C SER A 71 43.44 7.45 -16.64
N GLU A 72 43.98 7.88 -17.79
CA GLU A 72 43.19 8.11 -19.01
C GLU A 72 42.44 6.83 -19.45
N ALA A 73 43.06 5.67 -19.31
CA ALA A 73 42.46 4.38 -19.62
C ALA A 73 41.24 4.06 -18.72
N GLU A 74 41.22 4.48 -17.45
CA GLU A 74 40.10 4.30 -16.55
C GLU A 74 38.92 5.22 -16.93
N ILE A 75 39.23 6.46 -17.36
CA ILE A 75 38.19 7.38 -17.82
C ILE A 75 37.58 6.90 -19.13
N GLN A 76 38.43 6.41 -20.07
CA GLN A 76 37.95 5.79 -21.32
C GLN A 76 37.07 4.58 -21.06
N MET A 77 37.40 3.72 -20.08
CA MET A 77 36.59 2.58 -19.69
C MET A 77 35.19 3.00 -19.27
N GLN A 78 35.05 4.11 -18.53
CA GLN A 78 33.74 4.62 -18.12
C GLN A 78 32.87 5.00 -19.32
N ASP A 79 33.45 5.73 -20.28
CA ASP A 79 32.76 6.20 -21.48
C ASP A 79 32.41 5.04 -22.42
N GLU A 80 33.32 4.07 -22.60
CA GLU A 80 33.08 2.88 -23.41
C GLU A 80 32.02 1.96 -22.79
N ALA A 81 31.96 1.83 -21.44
CA ALA A 81 30.93 1.07 -20.75
C ALA A 81 29.55 1.70 -20.95
N ALA A 82 29.45 3.04 -20.82
CA ALA A 82 28.19 3.75 -21.07
C ALA A 82 27.73 3.59 -22.53
N ALA A 83 28.65 3.73 -23.50
CA ALA A 83 28.34 3.54 -24.92
C ALA A 83 27.93 2.11 -25.26
N HIS A 84 28.57 1.11 -24.63
CA HIS A 84 28.25 -0.30 -24.79
C HIS A 84 26.84 -0.62 -24.29
N LEU A 85 26.47 -0.11 -23.10
CA LEU A 85 25.13 -0.25 -22.54
C LEU A 85 24.06 0.44 -23.38
N ALA A 86 24.30 1.68 -23.82
CA ALA A 86 23.35 2.43 -24.66
C ALA A 86 22.98 1.70 -25.96
N GLY A 87 23.85 0.82 -26.43
CA GLY A 87 23.59 -0.05 -27.61
C GLY A 87 22.82 -1.32 -27.32
N LYS A 88 22.56 -1.66 -26.03
CA LYS A 88 22.00 -2.95 -25.63
C LYS A 88 20.68 -2.90 -24.87
N ILE A 89 20.47 -1.82 -24.11
CA ILE A 89 19.31 -1.71 -23.23
C ILE A 89 18.52 -0.45 -23.55
N ASP A 90 17.22 -0.50 -23.33
CA ASP A 90 16.30 0.63 -23.55
C ASP A 90 16.21 1.52 -22.30
N LEU A 91 17.31 2.23 -22.01
CA LEU A 91 17.39 3.24 -20.96
C LEU A 91 18.10 4.47 -21.50
N ARG A 92 17.76 5.65 -20.98
CA ARG A 92 18.51 6.88 -21.25
C ARG A 92 19.86 6.81 -20.53
N ILE A 93 20.93 6.73 -21.28
CA ILE A 93 22.31 6.67 -20.78
C ILE A 93 23.09 7.87 -21.29
N PRO A 94 23.86 8.58 -20.44
CA PRO A 94 24.64 9.72 -20.88
C PRO A 94 25.74 9.30 -21.85
N SER A 95 25.93 10.07 -22.90
CA SER A 95 27.01 9.91 -23.88
C SER A 95 27.80 11.20 -24.00
N ILE A 96 29.02 11.13 -24.48
CA ILE A 96 29.85 12.30 -24.79
C ILE A 96 29.14 13.20 -25.81
N VAL A 97 29.13 14.50 -25.54
CA VAL A 97 28.58 15.48 -26.48
C VAL A 97 29.53 15.64 -27.69
N GLU A 98 28.97 15.59 -28.90
CA GLU A 98 29.67 15.84 -30.14
C GLU A 98 29.61 17.36 -30.48
N GLY A 99 30.76 18.02 -30.54
CA GLY A 99 30.91 19.41 -30.97
C GLY A 99 31.41 19.55 -32.41
N GLU A 100 31.59 20.77 -32.88
CA GLU A 100 32.10 21.05 -34.25
C GLU A 100 33.48 20.46 -34.52
N GLN A 101 34.30 20.28 -33.47
CA GLN A 101 35.65 19.74 -33.55
C GLN A 101 35.76 18.25 -33.17
N GLY A 102 34.62 17.53 -33.05
CA GLY A 102 34.55 16.16 -32.63
C GLY A 102 34.04 16.02 -31.19
N ALA A 103 34.28 14.87 -30.56
CA ALA A 103 33.84 14.58 -29.19
C ALA A 103 34.44 15.60 -28.20
N MET A 104 33.57 16.13 -27.32
CA MET A 104 33.98 17.09 -26.29
C MET A 104 34.65 16.37 -25.10
N SER A 105 35.79 15.77 -25.36
CA SER A 105 36.65 15.09 -24.38
C SER A 105 38.11 15.44 -24.67
N ALA A 106 38.80 15.98 -23.70
CA ALA A 106 40.20 16.44 -23.90
C ALA A 106 40.95 16.51 -22.57
N MET A 107 42.26 16.35 -22.66
CA MET A 107 43.19 16.69 -21.58
C MET A 107 43.36 18.21 -21.51
N TRP A 108 43.00 18.83 -20.39
CA TRP A 108 43.17 20.26 -20.14
C TRP A 108 44.44 20.54 -19.36
N GLU A 109 45.08 21.59 -19.71
CA GLU A 109 46.15 22.21 -18.92
C GLU A 109 45.51 23.31 -18.08
N THR A 110 45.46 23.11 -16.76
CA THR A 110 44.75 23.95 -15.79
C THR A 110 45.73 24.57 -14.78
N SER A 111 45.23 25.49 -13.95
CA SER A 111 45.99 26.03 -12.81
C SER A 111 46.41 24.97 -11.80
N GLN A 112 45.75 23.80 -11.78
CA GLN A 112 46.06 22.67 -10.89
C GLN A 112 46.77 21.50 -11.59
N GLY A 113 47.25 21.70 -12.83
CA GLY A 113 47.90 20.67 -13.61
C GLY A 113 47.01 20.09 -14.72
N HIS A 114 47.35 18.87 -15.16
CA HIS A 114 46.61 18.23 -16.24
C HIS A 114 45.38 17.51 -15.71
N ILE A 115 44.18 17.87 -16.18
CA ILE A 115 42.89 17.30 -15.82
C ILE A 115 42.19 16.85 -17.08
N HIS A 116 41.60 15.62 -17.07
CA HIS A 116 40.79 15.17 -18.16
C HIS A 116 39.39 15.77 -18.02
N ALA A 117 38.97 16.53 -19.01
CA ALA A 117 37.65 17.16 -19.06
C ALA A 117 36.80 16.53 -20.18
N ARG A 118 35.58 16.21 -19.88
CA ARG A 118 34.60 15.66 -20.84
C ARG A 118 33.21 16.24 -20.60
N VAL A 119 32.48 16.51 -21.67
CA VAL A 119 31.09 16.97 -21.61
C VAL A 119 30.18 15.82 -21.98
N ILE A 120 29.35 15.41 -21.05
CA ILE A 120 28.33 14.36 -21.23
C ILE A 120 26.97 14.98 -21.43
N LYS A 121 26.10 14.33 -22.21
CA LYS A 121 24.73 14.79 -22.43
C LYS A 121 23.98 14.89 -21.11
N PHE A 122 23.33 16.02 -20.89
CA PHE A 122 22.43 16.20 -19.76
C PHE A 122 21.16 15.34 -19.94
N ILE A 123 20.83 14.56 -18.97
CA ILE A 123 19.57 13.79 -18.91
C ILE A 123 18.60 14.55 -18.03
N PRO A 124 17.55 15.15 -18.60
CA PRO A 124 16.54 15.86 -17.80
C PRO A 124 15.69 14.87 -17.01
N GLY A 125 15.25 15.28 -15.83
CA GLY A 125 14.40 14.48 -14.96
C GLY A 125 14.66 14.75 -13.49
N THR A 126 14.13 13.89 -12.65
CA THR A 126 14.32 13.88 -11.19
C THR A 126 14.88 12.54 -10.75
N ASN A 127 15.72 12.54 -9.73
CA ASN A 127 16.18 11.33 -9.05
C ASN A 127 15.41 11.12 -7.74
N PHE A 128 15.72 10.04 -7.03
CA PHE A 128 15.05 9.71 -5.76
C PHE A 128 15.80 10.24 -4.52
N MET A 129 16.94 10.89 -4.66
CA MET A 129 17.77 11.35 -3.54
C MET A 129 17.00 12.23 -2.54
N GLY A 130 16.10 13.07 -3.03
CA GLY A 130 15.27 13.96 -2.22
C GLY A 130 13.89 13.38 -1.88
N SER A 131 13.61 12.12 -2.20
CA SER A 131 12.33 11.47 -1.92
C SER A 131 12.38 10.78 -0.57
N ASP A 132 11.46 11.11 0.31
CA ASP A 132 11.34 10.39 1.58
C ASP A 132 10.74 8.99 1.39
N TYR A 133 9.97 8.77 0.32
CA TYR A 133 9.26 7.52 0.04
C TYR A 133 9.63 6.93 -1.32
N LEU A 134 9.75 5.58 -1.36
CA LEU A 134 9.84 4.78 -2.59
C LEU A 134 8.63 3.84 -2.69
N SER A 135 7.88 3.93 -3.78
CA SER A 135 6.79 2.99 -4.03
C SER A 135 7.32 1.57 -4.32
N PRO A 136 6.57 0.50 -4.00
CA PRO A 136 6.96 -0.87 -4.36
C PRO A 136 7.23 -1.05 -5.86
N HIS A 137 6.56 -0.26 -6.70
CA HIS A 137 6.80 -0.26 -8.14
C HIS A 137 8.17 0.37 -8.49
N ALA A 138 8.52 1.51 -7.88
CA ALA A 138 9.84 2.12 -8.05
C ALA A 138 10.94 1.19 -7.54
N ILE A 139 10.76 0.55 -6.39
CA ILE A 139 11.68 -0.45 -5.83
C ILE A 139 11.90 -1.60 -6.84
N ALA A 140 10.83 -2.18 -7.37
CA ALA A 140 10.93 -3.25 -8.35
C ALA A 140 11.66 -2.80 -9.62
N ARG A 141 11.34 -1.59 -10.12
CA ARG A 141 11.98 -1.05 -11.33
C ARG A 141 13.46 -0.75 -11.15
N MET A 142 13.88 -0.25 -9.97
CA MET A 142 15.31 -0.10 -9.66
C MET A 142 16.05 -1.44 -9.72
N GLY A 143 15.47 -2.50 -9.18
CA GLY A 143 16.03 -3.87 -9.29
C GLY A 143 16.07 -4.39 -10.73
N GLU A 144 15.06 -4.10 -11.53
CA GLU A 144 15.02 -4.41 -12.95
C GLU A 144 16.14 -3.70 -13.71
N ILE A 145 16.32 -2.38 -13.47
CA ILE A 145 17.41 -1.59 -14.05
C ILE A 145 18.78 -2.18 -13.68
N ALA A 146 18.99 -2.52 -12.42
CA ALA A 146 20.23 -3.17 -11.97
C ALA A 146 20.45 -4.51 -12.71
N GLY A 147 19.39 -5.29 -12.95
CA GLY A 147 19.42 -6.52 -13.73
C GLY A 147 19.77 -6.29 -15.21
N MET A 148 19.16 -5.28 -15.83
CA MET A 148 19.45 -4.87 -17.21
C MET A 148 20.91 -4.42 -17.37
N VAL A 149 21.41 -3.60 -16.47
CA VAL A 149 22.79 -3.09 -16.47
C VAL A 149 23.79 -4.23 -16.24
N SER A 150 23.53 -5.07 -15.22
CA SER A 150 24.40 -6.24 -14.93
C SER A 150 24.48 -7.20 -16.10
N THR A 151 23.36 -7.50 -16.76
CA THR A 151 23.33 -8.37 -17.96
C THR A 151 23.98 -7.69 -19.17
N GLY A 152 23.73 -6.38 -19.35
CA GLY A 152 24.26 -5.60 -20.47
C GLY A 152 25.79 -5.46 -20.44
N LEU A 153 26.39 -5.38 -19.25
CA LEU A 153 27.86 -5.28 -19.06
C LEU A 153 28.57 -6.63 -18.94
N ALA A 154 27.85 -7.76 -18.88
CA ALA A 154 28.46 -9.07 -18.63
C ALA A 154 29.53 -9.48 -19.66
N ASP A 155 29.40 -9.04 -20.91
CA ASP A 155 30.36 -9.32 -21.99
C ASP A 155 31.30 -8.12 -22.28
N PHE A 156 31.17 -7.01 -21.54
CA PHE A 156 32.10 -5.89 -21.66
C PHE A 156 33.43 -6.21 -20.99
N SER A 157 34.53 -5.79 -21.59
CA SER A 157 35.86 -5.97 -21.01
C SER A 157 36.77 -4.80 -21.41
N HIS A 158 37.60 -4.36 -20.48
CA HIS A 158 38.55 -3.27 -20.72
C HIS A 158 39.84 -3.50 -19.94
N PRO A 159 41.02 -3.09 -20.47
CA PRO A 159 42.32 -3.27 -19.79
C PRO A 159 42.39 -2.64 -18.39
N ALA A 160 41.67 -1.52 -18.16
CA ALA A 160 41.65 -0.82 -16.88
C ALA A 160 40.64 -1.45 -15.85
N SER A 161 40.03 -2.58 -16.17
CA SER A 161 39.01 -3.23 -15.30
C SER A 161 39.53 -3.72 -13.94
N GLY A 162 40.84 -3.80 -13.75
CA GLY A 162 41.49 -4.26 -12.53
C GLY A 162 41.69 -3.21 -11.44
N ARG A 163 41.08 -2.04 -11.55
CA ARG A 163 41.15 -0.99 -10.51
C ARG A 163 40.50 -1.45 -9.20
N VAL A 164 41.02 -0.94 -8.10
CA VAL A 164 40.52 -1.24 -6.75
C VAL A 164 39.89 0.00 -6.19
N LEU A 165 38.59 0.01 -6.05
CA LEU A 165 37.82 1.13 -5.50
C LEU A 165 37.47 0.88 -4.04
N GLN A 166 37.25 1.94 -3.29
CA GLN A 166 36.72 1.90 -1.92
C GLN A 166 35.35 1.22 -1.85
N TRP A 167 34.56 1.40 -2.89
CA TRP A 167 33.17 0.89 -3.00
C TRP A 167 33.06 -0.53 -3.52
N ASP A 168 34.16 -1.16 -3.94
CA ASP A 168 34.16 -2.55 -4.41
C ASP A 168 33.98 -3.51 -3.23
N LEU A 169 32.80 -4.12 -3.17
CA LEU A 169 32.37 -4.99 -2.07
C LEU A 169 33.28 -6.21 -1.85
N ARG A 170 34.11 -6.59 -2.81
CA ARG A 170 35.17 -7.61 -2.61
C ARG A 170 36.17 -7.21 -1.52
N TYR A 171 36.32 -5.91 -1.31
CA TYR A 171 37.30 -5.35 -0.38
C TYR A 171 36.65 -4.67 0.82
N ALA A 172 35.30 -4.77 0.96
CA ALA A 172 34.56 -4.04 1.99
C ALA A 172 35.09 -4.28 3.40
N GLU A 173 35.39 -5.53 3.79
CA GLU A 173 35.94 -5.86 5.10
C GLU A 173 37.30 -5.16 5.33
N LYS A 174 38.17 -5.14 4.33
CA LYS A 174 39.47 -4.46 4.43
C LYS A 174 39.34 -2.92 4.49
N VAL A 175 38.36 -2.37 3.79
CA VAL A 175 38.03 -0.93 3.86
C VAL A 175 37.50 -0.59 5.25
N ILE A 176 36.58 -1.43 5.77
CA ILE A 176 36.03 -1.27 7.11
C ILE A 176 37.16 -1.30 8.16
N ASP A 177 38.04 -2.29 8.14
CA ASP A 177 39.17 -2.41 9.08
C ASP A 177 40.04 -1.15 9.08
N GLN A 178 40.33 -0.60 7.88
CA GLN A 178 41.14 0.62 7.76
C GLN A 178 40.43 1.84 8.36
N LEU A 179 39.16 2.06 8.00
CA LEU A 179 38.38 3.24 8.43
C LEU A 179 37.99 3.15 9.92
N LEU A 180 37.70 1.94 10.41
CA LEU A 180 37.32 1.69 11.80
C LEU A 180 38.45 2.05 12.78
N SER A 181 39.73 1.89 12.36
CA SER A 181 40.89 2.26 13.17
C SER A 181 40.97 3.76 13.46
N GLU A 182 40.30 4.61 12.67
CA GLU A 182 40.27 6.06 12.78
C GLU A 182 38.96 6.60 13.41
N GLU A 183 37.96 5.72 13.69
CA GLU A 183 36.66 6.13 14.20
C GLU A 183 36.67 6.33 15.71
N PRO A 184 36.39 7.56 16.22
CA PRO A 184 36.46 7.83 17.65
C PRO A 184 35.21 7.46 18.44
N ASP A 185 34.06 7.26 17.78
CA ASP A 185 32.76 6.99 18.41
C ASP A 185 32.60 5.51 18.75
N ALA A 186 32.61 5.19 20.04
CA ALA A 186 32.54 3.81 20.51
C ALA A 186 31.21 3.10 20.16
N GLU A 187 30.11 3.83 20.01
CA GLU A 187 28.82 3.24 19.62
C GLU A 187 28.85 2.83 18.14
N VAL A 188 29.41 3.69 17.29
CA VAL A 188 29.61 3.38 15.86
C VAL A 188 30.60 2.22 15.71
N VAL A 189 31.71 2.22 16.45
CA VAL A 189 32.67 1.11 16.45
C VAL A 189 31.99 -0.20 16.80
N SER A 190 31.19 -0.21 17.87
CA SER A 190 30.45 -1.41 18.29
C SER A 190 29.45 -1.89 17.25
N LEU A 191 28.72 -0.96 16.61
CA LEU A 191 27.73 -1.29 15.57
C LEU A 191 28.39 -1.89 14.33
N VAL A 192 29.49 -1.27 13.87
CA VAL A 192 30.24 -1.75 12.69
C VAL A 192 30.94 -3.07 12.99
N GLN A 193 31.51 -3.24 14.20
CA GLN A 193 32.08 -4.53 14.60
C GLN A 193 31.06 -5.65 14.56
N ARG A 194 29.84 -5.40 15.06
CA ARG A 194 28.73 -6.35 14.95
C ARG A 194 28.40 -6.68 13.49
N ALA A 195 28.44 -5.69 12.59
CA ALA A 195 28.23 -5.92 11.16
C ALA A 195 29.29 -6.86 10.57
N VAL A 196 30.55 -6.67 10.91
CA VAL A 196 31.66 -7.57 10.50
C VAL A 196 31.48 -8.97 11.08
N ASP A 197 31.20 -9.07 12.38
CA ASP A 197 31.09 -10.36 13.10
C ASP A 197 30.00 -11.26 12.47
N VAL A 198 28.87 -10.68 12.01
CA VAL A 198 27.77 -11.47 11.42
C VAL A 198 27.95 -11.74 9.91
N THR A 199 28.81 -11.00 9.22
CA THR A 199 28.98 -11.12 7.75
C THR A 199 30.26 -11.82 7.32
N ALA A 200 31.38 -11.57 7.98
CA ALA A 200 32.70 -12.08 7.59
C ALA A 200 32.77 -13.61 7.48
N PRO A 201 32.22 -14.41 8.42
CA PRO A 201 32.25 -15.87 8.30
C PRO A 201 31.50 -16.40 7.05
N ILE A 202 30.40 -15.76 6.68
CA ILE A 202 29.61 -16.12 5.51
C ILE A 202 30.39 -15.79 4.25
N LEU A 203 30.87 -14.54 4.13
CA LEU A 203 31.60 -14.08 2.94
C LEU A 203 32.94 -14.80 2.77
N ALA A 204 33.61 -15.20 3.84
CA ALA A 204 34.81 -16.05 3.77
C ALA A 204 34.51 -17.41 3.14
N THR A 205 33.31 -17.94 3.35
CA THR A 205 32.89 -19.25 2.82
C THR A 205 32.46 -19.15 1.36
N VAL A 206 31.56 -18.20 1.01
CA VAL A 206 30.96 -18.12 -0.34
C VAL A 206 31.73 -17.20 -1.28
N GLY A 207 32.49 -16.23 -0.78
CA GLY A 207 33.19 -15.25 -1.61
C GLY A 207 34.09 -15.85 -2.71
N PRO A 208 34.87 -16.94 -2.43
CA PRO A 208 35.69 -17.58 -3.45
C PRO A 208 34.92 -18.15 -4.65
N THR A 209 33.63 -18.45 -4.51
CA THR A 209 32.78 -19.06 -5.54
C THR A 209 31.92 -18.04 -6.28
N LEU A 210 31.85 -16.80 -5.81
CA LEU A 210 31.05 -15.75 -6.42
C LEU A 210 31.57 -15.39 -7.82
N SER A 211 30.64 -15.28 -8.76
CA SER A 211 30.96 -14.87 -10.14
C SER A 211 31.43 -13.41 -10.18
N GLN A 212 32.41 -13.13 -11.07
CA GLN A 212 32.92 -11.78 -11.29
C GLN A 212 32.68 -11.34 -12.73
N GLN A 213 32.20 -10.11 -12.89
CA GLN A 213 31.98 -9.49 -14.19
C GLN A 213 32.20 -7.98 -14.12
N MET A 214 32.16 -7.30 -15.27
CA MET A 214 32.02 -5.84 -15.30
C MET A 214 30.62 -5.45 -14.85
N GLY A 215 30.52 -4.40 -14.05
CA GLY A 215 29.27 -3.83 -13.58
C GLY A 215 29.40 -2.35 -13.31
N HIS A 216 28.29 -1.70 -13.06
CA HIS A 216 28.21 -0.29 -12.72
C HIS A 216 28.55 -0.06 -11.24
N PHE A 217 28.00 -0.88 -10.37
CA PHE A 217 28.18 -0.95 -8.92
C PHE A 217 27.83 0.33 -8.13
N ASP A 218 27.09 1.24 -8.78
CA ASP A 218 26.56 2.45 -8.15
C ASP A 218 25.17 2.81 -8.70
N ILE A 219 24.33 1.78 -8.94
CA ILE A 219 22.90 1.93 -9.28
C ILE A 219 22.14 2.27 -8.00
N THR A 220 22.15 3.57 -7.65
CA THR A 220 21.57 4.11 -6.41
C THR A 220 20.44 5.09 -6.72
N ASP A 221 19.71 5.51 -5.71
CA ASP A 221 18.66 6.51 -5.78
C ASP A 221 19.15 7.88 -6.30
N ASP A 222 20.45 8.16 -6.18
CA ASP A 222 21.11 9.35 -6.72
C ASP A 222 21.33 9.24 -8.24
N ASN A 223 21.62 8.03 -8.73
CA ASN A 223 22.10 7.76 -10.10
C ASN A 223 21.01 7.18 -11.02
N ILE A 224 19.80 6.98 -10.51
CA ILE A 224 18.63 6.62 -11.31
C ILE A 224 17.73 7.83 -11.51
N MET A 225 17.30 8.07 -12.77
CA MET A 225 16.45 9.21 -13.10
C MET A 225 15.09 8.78 -13.61
N CYS A 226 14.07 9.56 -13.24
CA CYS A 226 12.74 9.53 -13.83
C CYS A 226 12.56 10.74 -14.77
N PRO A 227 11.75 10.65 -15.84
CA PRO A 227 11.41 11.81 -16.66
C PRO A 227 10.75 12.94 -15.86
N ASP A 228 9.91 12.58 -14.90
CA ASP A 228 9.25 13.48 -13.95
C ASP A 228 8.99 12.73 -12.62
N LYS A 229 8.38 13.41 -11.64
CA LYS A 229 8.14 12.86 -10.29
C LYS A 229 7.18 11.65 -10.25
N HIS A 230 6.37 11.47 -11.28
CA HIS A 230 5.33 10.45 -11.34
C HIS A 230 5.64 9.34 -12.33
N SER A 231 6.75 9.48 -13.06
CA SER A 231 7.18 8.53 -14.07
C SER A 231 8.05 7.40 -13.49
N VAL A 232 8.10 6.31 -14.20
CA VAL A 232 8.94 5.16 -13.88
C VAL A 232 10.40 5.50 -14.19
N PRO A 233 11.37 5.06 -13.38
CA PRO A 233 12.80 5.21 -13.70
C PRO A 233 13.15 4.65 -15.08
N ASP A 234 13.87 5.47 -15.87
CA ASP A 234 14.23 5.15 -17.25
C ASP A 234 15.67 5.55 -17.63
N ALA A 235 16.45 6.04 -16.68
CA ALA A 235 17.82 6.46 -16.93
C ALA A 235 18.78 6.03 -15.84
N VAL A 236 20.05 5.85 -16.22
CA VAL A 236 21.18 5.59 -15.31
C VAL A 236 22.28 6.59 -15.57
N LEU A 237 22.79 7.19 -14.51
CA LEU A 237 23.87 8.19 -14.51
C LEU A 237 25.15 7.61 -13.91
N ASP A 238 26.18 8.36 -14.00
CA ASP A 238 27.48 8.24 -13.31
C ASP A 238 28.17 6.86 -13.37
N PHE A 239 28.92 6.66 -14.45
CA PHE A 239 29.75 5.47 -14.66
C PHE A 239 31.10 5.53 -13.93
N GLY A 240 31.22 6.38 -12.91
CA GLY A 240 32.46 6.57 -12.13
C GLY A 240 32.97 5.29 -11.49
N ASP A 241 32.12 4.40 -11.02
CA ASP A 241 32.47 3.19 -10.28
C ASP A 241 32.52 1.90 -11.11
N VAL A 242 32.37 2.00 -12.44
CA VAL A 242 32.49 0.84 -13.34
C VAL A 242 33.79 0.08 -13.09
N ALA A 243 33.68 -1.19 -12.73
CA ALA A 243 34.81 -2.06 -12.40
C ALA A 243 34.46 -3.53 -12.65
N LYS A 244 35.47 -4.43 -12.56
CA LYS A 244 35.22 -5.85 -12.47
C LYS A 244 35.13 -6.28 -11.02
N SER A 245 33.96 -6.69 -10.57
CA SER A 245 33.69 -7.12 -9.18
C SER A 245 32.73 -8.30 -9.12
N TRP A 246 32.35 -8.71 -7.91
CA TRP A 246 31.29 -9.71 -7.71
C TRP A 246 29.98 -9.24 -8.33
N ALA A 247 29.43 -10.04 -9.25
CA ALA A 247 28.22 -9.67 -9.98
C ALA A 247 27.01 -9.39 -9.08
N VAL A 248 26.88 -10.11 -7.96
CA VAL A 248 25.85 -9.87 -6.93
C VAL A 248 26.02 -8.52 -6.23
N GLY A 249 27.19 -7.90 -6.31
CA GLY A 249 27.44 -6.55 -5.78
C GLY A 249 26.57 -5.47 -6.43
N GLU A 250 26.15 -5.65 -7.68
CA GLU A 250 25.25 -4.71 -8.37
C GLU A 250 23.92 -4.58 -7.62
N ILE A 251 23.23 -5.69 -7.39
CA ILE A 251 21.95 -5.66 -6.66
C ILE A 251 22.14 -5.36 -5.16
N ALA A 252 23.27 -5.75 -4.55
CA ALA A 252 23.54 -5.42 -3.15
C ALA A 252 23.67 -3.91 -2.93
N THR A 253 24.34 -3.19 -3.83
CA THR A 253 24.43 -1.74 -3.82
C THR A 253 23.06 -1.09 -4.02
N THR A 254 22.31 -1.52 -5.02
CA THR A 254 20.96 -1.02 -5.32
C THR A 254 19.99 -1.21 -4.15
N VAL A 255 20.01 -2.38 -3.52
CA VAL A 255 19.14 -2.67 -2.38
C VAL A 255 19.53 -1.85 -1.14
N SER A 256 20.84 -1.64 -0.92
CA SER A 256 21.30 -0.91 0.26
C SER A 256 20.80 0.54 0.28
N CYS A 257 20.82 1.25 -0.84
CA CYS A 257 20.37 2.64 -0.90
C CYS A 257 18.87 2.80 -0.62
N MET A 258 18.05 1.79 -0.85
CA MET A 258 16.61 1.85 -0.57
C MET A 258 16.28 1.89 0.92
N LEU A 259 17.14 1.34 1.78
CA LEU A 259 16.85 1.11 3.20
C LEU A 259 16.76 2.38 4.06
N HIS A 260 17.11 3.54 3.53
CA HIS A 260 16.95 4.80 4.26
C HIS A 260 15.58 5.48 4.03
N HIS A 261 14.83 5.08 3.01
CA HIS A 261 13.56 5.71 2.66
C HIS A 261 12.45 5.40 3.66
N ASP A 262 11.47 6.30 3.76
CA ASP A 262 10.33 6.15 4.67
C ASP A 262 9.51 4.92 4.35
N GLY A 263 9.17 4.14 5.39
CA GLY A 263 8.40 2.91 5.26
C GLY A 263 9.14 1.73 4.62
N VAL A 264 10.41 1.89 4.20
CA VAL A 264 11.21 0.78 3.68
C VAL A 264 11.82 -0.03 4.83
N SER A 265 11.60 -1.33 4.80
CA SER A 265 12.16 -2.33 5.71
C SER A 265 12.97 -3.37 4.91
N PRO A 266 13.71 -4.27 5.56
CA PRO A 266 14.44 -5.32 4.85
C PRO A 266 13.59 -6.15 3.88
N VAL A 267 12.31 -6.38 4.17
CA VAL A 267 11.41 -7.13 3.27
C VAL A 267 10.86 -6.27 2.13
N SER A 268 10.83 -4.95 2.28
CA SER A 268 10.33 -4.04 1.23
C SER A 268 11.18 -4.08 -0.05
N VAL A 269 12.45 -4.52 0.03
CA VAL A 269 13.36 -4.61 -1.12
C VAL A 269 13.26 -5.92 -1.91
N LEU A 270 12.46 -6.88 -1.45
CA LEU A 270 12.28 -8.17 -2.14
C LEU A 270 11.78 -8.02 -3.60
N PRO A 271 10.88 -7.09 -3.93
CA PRO A 271 10.49 -6.84 -5.32
C PRO A 271 11.67 -6.46 -6.23
N ALA A 272 12.65 -5.70 -5.74
CA ALA A 272 13.86 -5.37 -6.50
C ALA A 272 14.73 -6.62 -6.75
N ILE A 273 14.91 -7.45 -5.72
CA ILE A 273 15.68 -8.69 -5.82
C ILE A 273 15.01 -9.66 -6.81
N LYS A 274 13.68 -9.76 -6.75
CA LYS A 274 12.89 -10.60 -7.67
C LYS A 274 13.00 -10.12 -9.12
N ALA A 275 12.89 -8.83 -9.36
CA ALA A 275 13.03 -8.23 -10.68
C ALA A 275 14.45 -8.41 -11.25
N PHE A 276 15.48 -8.22 -10.43
CA PHE A 276 16.87 -8.51 -10.81
C PHE A 276 17.07 -9.98 -11.17
N HIS A 277 16.59 -10.90 -10.32
CA HIS A 277 16.72 -12.35 -10.51
C HIS A 277 16.06 -12.85 -11.80
N ALA A 278 14.95 -12.22 -12.20
CA ALA A 278 14.25 -12.55 -13.46
C ALA A 278 15.12 -12.28 -14.70
N LEU A 279 16.00 -11.28 -14.67
CA LEU A 279 16.90 -10.90 -15.76
C LEU A 279 18.28 -11.55 -15.63
N ARG A 280 18.78 -11.62 -14.42
CA ARG A 280 20.04 -12.24 -14.05
C ARG A 280 19.82 -13.18 -12.84
N PRO A 281 19.60 -14.47 -13.07
CA PRO A 281 19.40 -15.43 -12.00
C PRO A 281 20.57 -15.46 -11.01
N LEU A 282 20.26 -15.32 -9.73
CA LEU A 282 21.22 -15.44 -8.63
C LEU A 282 21.50 -16.92 -8.35
N SER A 283 22.75 -17.28 -8.16
CA SER A 283 23.17 -18.61 -7.67
C SER A 283 22.89 -18.73 -6.16
N GLU A 284 22.97 -19.97 -5.64
CA GLU A 284 22.81 -20.23 -4.20
C GLU A 284 23.80 -19.43 -3.35
N ASP A 285 25.08 -19.41 -3.78
CA ASP A 285 26.14 -18.68 -3.07
C ASP A 285 25.93 -17.15 -3.16
N GLU A 286 25.41 -16.65 -4.28
CA GLU A 286 25.04 -15.23 -4.44
C GLU A 286 23.85 -14.83 -3.55
N ILE A 287 22.87 -15.72 -3.35
CA ILE A 287 21.76 -15.49 -2.42
C ILE A 287 22.27 -15.43 -0.98
N GLU A 288 23.18 -16.34 -0.60
CA GLU A 288 23.80 -16.32 0.73
C GLU A 288 24.67 -15.07 0.95
N ALA A 289 25.34 -14.57 -0.07
CA ALA A 289 26.21 -13.40 -0.01
C ALA A 289 25.44 -12.08 0.00
N LEU A 290 24.27 -12.02 -0.59
CA LEU A 290 23.56 -10.76 -0.90
C LEU A 290 23.35 -9.92 0.35
N TRP A 291 22.72 -10.46 1.38
CA TRP A 291 22.44 -9.67 2.59
C TRP A 291 23.68 -9.29 3.41
N PRO A 292 24.66 -10.19 3.59
CA PRO A 292 25.99 -9.79 4.11
C PRO A 292 26.62 -8.62 3.36
N LEU A 293 26.55 -8.57 2.02
CA LEU A 293 27.09 -7.46 1.22
C LEU A 293 26.31 -6.16 1.44
N VAL A 294 24.99 -6.22 1.60
CA VAL A 294 24.16 -5.06 1.96
C VAL A 294 24.59 -4.49 3.32
N ILE A 295 24.79 -5.35 4.31
CA ILE A 295 25.26 -4.95 5.65
C ILE A 295 26.66 -4.30 5.57
N GLN A 296 27.59 -4.92 4.84
CA GLN A 296 28.94 -4.37 4.69
C GLN A 296 28.94 -3.07 3.90
N ARG A 297 28.09 -2.93 2.86
CA ARG A 297 27.91 -1.64 2.17
C ARG A 297 27.47 -0.55 3.15
N GLY A 298 26.49 -0.83 4.01
CA GLY A 298 26.05 0.10 5.04
C GLY A 298 27.18 0.50 6.01
N ALA A 299 28.01 -0.44 6.42
CA ALA A 299 29.15 -0.17 7.28
C ALA A 299 30.23 0.71 6.60
N VAL A 300 30.53 0.45 5.31
CA VAL A 300 31.45 1.27 4.51
C VAL A 300 30.92 2.68 4.36
N LEU A 301 29.62 2.85 4.06
CA LEU A 301 28.97 4.16 3.93
C LEU A 301 29.12 4.98 5.21
N VAL A 302 28.71 4.42 6.35
CA VAL A 302 28.79 5.09 7.67
C VAL A 302 30.21 5.56 7.97
N LEU A 303 31.21 4.68 7.83
CA LEU A 303 32.58 5.03 8.14
C LEU A 303 33.16 6.07 7.16
N SER A 304 32.83 5.95 5.88
CA SER A 304 33.30 6.88 4.84
C SER A 304 32.68 8.26 4.99
N GLY A 305 31.36 8.34 5.21
CA GLY A 305 30.67 9.61 5.45
C GLY A 305 31.22 10.34 6.68
N ARG A 306 31.45 9.61 7.77
CA ARG A 306 32.04 10.15 9.00
C ARG A 306 33.50 10.60 8.80
N GLN A 307 34.29 9.85 8.03
CA GLN A 307 35.65 10.29 7.67
C GLN A 307 35.63 11.56 6.84
N GLN A 308 34.77 11.63 5.81
CA GLN A 308 34.64 12.82 4.95
C GLN A 308 34.20 14.06 5.74
N SER A 309 33.23 13.92 6.65
CA SER A 309 32.80 15.04 7.52
C SER A 309 33.90 15.52 8.46
N ARG A 310 34.87 14.68 8.84
CA ARG A 310 36.05 15.10 9.63
C ARG A 310 37.11 15.79 8.79
N ILE A 311 37.28 15.40 7.52
CA ILE A 311 38.26 16.01 6.60
C ILE A 311 37.78 17.39 6.17
N ASP A 312 36.50 17.56 5.89
CA ASP A 312 35.91 18.82 5.45
C ASP A 312 34.62 19.10 6.25
N GLU A 313 34.75 19.87 7.33
CA GLU A 313 33.65 20.28 8.23
C GLU A 313 32.61 21.20 7.52
N HIS A 314 32.89 21.71 6.32
CA HIS A 314 32.03 22.57 5.53
C HIS A 314 31.31 21.79 4.40
N ASN A 315 31.51 20.50 4.33
CA ASN A 315 30.85 19.66 3.35
C ASN A 315 29.41 19.33 3.79
N ASP A 316 28.47 20.20 3.43
CA ASP A 316 27.06 20.05 3.75
C ASP A 316 26.46 18.73 3.19
N TYR A 317 26.98 18.24 2.06
CA TYR A 317 26.54 17.00 1.45
C TYR A 317 26.90 15.78 2.34
N ALA A 318 28.14 15.67 2.77
CA ALA A 318 28.61 14.59 3.64
C ALA A 318 27.86 14.61 5.00
N THR A 319 27.67 15.81 5.59
CA THR A 319 26.98 15.95 6.87
C THR A 319 25.50 15.57 6.78
N SER A 320 24.82 15.94 5.69
CA SER A 320 23.40 15.59 5.48
C SER A 320 23.17 14.11 5.16
N ALA A 321 24.20 13.39 4.68
CA ALA A 321 24.12 11.96 4.38
C ALA A 321 24.24 11.04 5.60
N LEU A 322 24.86 11.51 6.71
CA LEU A 322 25.18 10.66 7.86
C LEU A 322 23.96 9.93 8.46
N ASP A 323 22.84 10.60 8.60
CA ASP A 323 21.62 10.00 9.14
C ASP A 323 21.04 8.94 8.20
N ARG A 324 21.12 9.15 6.88
CA ARG A 324 20.75 8.20 5.84
C ARG A 324 21.60 6.94 5.92
N GLU A 325 22.90 7.10 5.93
CA GLU A 325 23.89 6.02 5.97
C GLU A 325 23.74 5.17 7.24
N MET A 326 23.55 5.84 8.38
CA MET A 326 23.29 5.16 9.65
C MET A 326 21.98 4.35 9.58
N ARG A 327 20.94 4.91 8.99
CA ARG A 327 19.65 4.21 8.83
C ARG A 327 19.80 2.97 7.96
N ILE A 328 20.56 3.04 6.85
CA ILE A 328 20.87 1.88 6.01
C ILE A 328 21.49 0.75 6.83
N LEU A 329 22.53 1.04 7.60
CA LEU A 329 23.22 0.03 8.40
C LEU A 329 22.32 -0.57 9.49
N VAL A 330 21.56 0.27 10.21
CA VAL A 330 20.67 -0.19 11.28
C VAL A 330 19.55 -1.08 10.71
N GLN A 331 18.95 -0.67 9.60
CA GLN A 331 17.90 -1.47 8.92
C GLN A 331 18.47 -2.80 8.40
N ALA A 332 19.64 -2.78 7.76
CA ALA A 332 20.26 -4.00 7.27
C ALA A 332 20.59 -4.99 8.41
N LEU A 333 21.03 -4.49 9.56
CA LEU A 333 21.33 -5.30 10.75
C LEU A 333 20.11 -5.77 11.55
N SER A 334 18.92 -5.25 11.25
CA SER A 334 17.69 -5.62 11.98
C SER A 334 17.25 -7.07 11.72
N VAL A 335 17.70 -7.67 10.61
CA VAL A 335 17.40 -9.06 10.26
C VAL A 335 18.70 -9.86 10.11
N PRO A 336 18.84 -11.01 10.78
CA PRO A 336 20.01 -11.87 10.62
C PRO A 336 20.20 -12.32 9.16
N PRO A 337 21.44 -12.39 8.64
CA PRO A 337 21.72 -12.79 7.26
C PRO A 337 21.06 -14.12 6.85
N ALA A 338 21.11 -15.14 7.70
CA ALA A 338 20.50 -16.44 7.40
C ALA A 338 18.97 -16.37 7.27
N VAL A 339 18.31 -15.53 8.08
CA VAL A 339 16.87 -15.28 7.99
C VAL A 339 16.54 -14.59 6.67
N MET A 340 17.33 -13.57 6.31
CA MET A 340 17.08 -12.83 5.08
C MET A 340 17.37 -13.68 3.83
N ALA A 341 18.44 -14.50 3.83
CA ALA A 341 18.72 -15.41 2.71
C ALA A 341 17.56 -16.40 2.48
N ALA A 342 17.00 -16.97 3.55
CA ALA A 342 15.83 -17.85 3.44
C ALA A 342 14.57 -17.09 2.99
N THR A 343 14.38 -15.85 3.44
CA THR A 343 13.27 -14.98 2.99
C THR A 343 13.41 -14.65 1.50
N ILE A 344 14.61 -14.34 1.03
CA ILE A 344 14.90 -14.13 -0.40
C ILE A 344 14.60 -15.40 -1.20
N ARG A 345 15.08 -16.58 -0.77
CA ARG A 345 14.74 -17.85 -1.43
C ARG A 345 13.24 -18.05 -1.57
N HIS A 346 12.51 -17.81 -0.49
CA HIS A 346 11.04 -17.91 -0.51
C HIS A 346 10.41 -16.98 -1.55
N SER A 347 10.83 -15.73 -1.55
CA SER A 347 10.31 -14.72 -2.50
C SER A 347 10.61 -15.06 -3.97
N LEU A 348 11.68 -15.80 -4.21
CA LEU A 348 12.07 -16.30 -5.55
C LEU A 348 11.42 -17.64 -5.92
N GLY A 349 10.56 -18.21 -5.07
CA GLY A 349 9.91 -19.51 -5.29
C GLY A 349 10.88 -20.71 -5.16
N LEU A 350 12.03 -20.51 -4.53
CA LEU A 350 13.03 -21.57 -4.32
C LEU A 350 12.69 -22.37 -3.06
N SER A 351 13.16 -23.63 -3.01
CA SER A 351 12.91 -24.50 -1.87
C SER A 351 13.65 -24.05 -0.61
N ILE A 352 12.96 -24.15 0.53
CA ILE A 352 13.51 -23.84 1.85
C ILE A 352 13.42 -25.07 2.74
N SER A 353 14.45 -25.34 3.52
CA SER A 353 14.44 -26.36 4.56
C SER A 353 14.39 -25.73 5.94
N SER A 354 13.69 -26.37 6.87
CA SER A 354 13.68 -25.98 8.29
C SER A 354 14.21 -27.14 9.11
N PRO A 355 14.97 -26.87 10.20
CA PRO A 355 15.36 -27.90 11.15
C PRO A 355 14.13 -28.62 11.70
N LYS A 356 14.19 -29.94 11.83
CA LYS A 356 13.11 -30.75 12.40
C LYS A 356 13.52 -31.27 13.75
N TRP A 357 12.65 -31.16 14.72
CA TRP A 357 12.88 -31.72 16.04
C TRP A 357 12.93 -33.24 15.98
N THR A 358 14.04 -33.85 16.43
CA THR A 358 14.28 -35.30 16.42
C THR A 358 14.24 -35.94 17.84
N GLY A 359 14.13 -35.10 18.90
CA GLY A 359 14.16 -35.55 20.31
C GLY A 359 12.88 -36.23 20.80
N GLY A 360 11.96 -36.59 19.92
CA GLY A 360 10.68 -37.23 20.25
C GLY A 360 9.67 -36.29 20.92
N ASN A 361 8.50 -36.81 21.32
CA ASN A 361 7.48 -36.05 22.02
C ASN A 361 7.86 -35.84 23.50
N LEU A 362 8.15 -34.61 23.88
CA LEU A 362 8.53 -34.23 25.24
C LEU A 362 7.37 -34.33 26.25
N LEU A 363 6.13 -34.36 25.79
CA LEU A 363 4.93 -34.55 26.61
C LEU A 363 4.23 -35.88 26.28
N SER A 364 5.00 -36.96 26.20
CA SER A 364 4.50 -38.29 25.81
C SER A 364 3.42 -38.88 26.73
N SER A 365 3.32 -38.40 27.97
CA SER A 365 2.24 -38.75 28.90
C SER A 365 0.87 -38.09 28.56
N VAL A 366 0.89 -37.07 27.72
CA VAL A 366 -0.32 -36.36 27.29
C VAL A 366 -0.91 -37.09 26.09
N THR A 367 -2.15 -37.52 26.20
CA THR A 367 -2.86 -38.28 25.16
C THR A 367 -4.00 -37.49 24.49
N LYS A 368 -4.45 -36.39 25.12
CA LYS A 368 -5.51 -35.53 24.59
C LYS A 368 -5.05 -34.05 24.63
N ALA A 369 -4.67 -33.56 23.47
CA ALA A 369 -4.31 -32.16 23.27
C ALA A 369 -5.38 -31.42 22.46
N GLU A 370 -5.61 -30.16 22.75
CA GLU A 370 -6.41 -29.24 21.97
C GLU A 370 -5.55 -28.11 21.40
N ILE A 371 -5.63 -27.94 20.10
CA ILE A 371 -4.92 -26.85 19.40
C ILE A 371 -5.85 -25.65 19.38
N LEU A 372 -5.39 -24.53 19.94
CA LEU A 372 -6.09 -23.26 19.93
C LEU A 372 -5.85 -22.59 18.57
N ASP A 373 -6.90 -22.38 17.83
CA ASP A 373 -6.85 -21.57 16.62
C ASP A 373 -7.10 -20.10 16.98
N ALA A 374 -6.08 -19.28 16.89
CA ALA A 374 -6.15 -17.83 17.11
C ALA A 374 -6.00 -17.03 15.80
N SER A 375 -6.09 -17.70 14.65
CA SER A 375 -6.02 -17.07 13.32
C SER A 375 -7.15 -16.05 13.10
N THR A 376 -7.02 -15.25 12.07
CA THR A 376 -8.03 -14.25 11.72
C THR A 376 -9.43 -14.84 11.54
N THR A 377 -9.54 -16.07 11.04
CA THR A 377 -10.82 -16.75 10.81
C THR A 377 -11.39 -17.48 12.04
N SER A 378 -10.66 -17.54 13.13
CA SER A 378 -11.07 -18.25 14.33
C SER A 378 -12.29 -17.63 15.03
N THR A 379 -13.21 -18.49 15.50
CA THR A 379 -14.34 -18.05 16.33
C THR A 379 -13.93 -17.50 17.70
N LEU A 380 -12.71 -17.76 18.17
CA LEU A 380 -12.17 -17.13 19.37
C LEU A 380 -12.08 -15.60 19.24
N ASN A 381 -12.06 -15.09 18.04
CA ASN A 381 -11.96 -13.66 17.74
C ASN A 381 -13.33 -12.99 17.50
N ASP A 382 -14.46 -13.73 17.63
CA ASP A 382 -15.79 -13.19 17.42
C ASP A 382 -16.12 -12.06 18.41
N GLU A 383 -17.00 -11.16 17.98
CA GLU A 383 -17.50 -10.05 18.80
C GLU A 383 -16.39 -9.15 19.39
N GLY A 384 -15.24 -9.07 18.75
CA GLY A 384 -14.10 -8.26 19.19
C GLY A 384 -13.30 -8.87 20.34
N ALA A 385 -13.46 -10.17 20.63
CA ALA A 385 -12.75 -10.83 21.72
C ALA A 385 -11.21 -10.75 21.58
N TRP A 386 -10.70 -10.62 20.35
CA TRP A 386 -9.28 -10.41 20.08
C TRP A 386 -8.69 -9.11 20.70
N LEU A 387 -9.53 -8.17 21.10
CA LEU A 387 -9.13 -6.94 21.81
C LEU A 387 -8.86 -7.19 23.30
N SER A 388 -9.27 -8.36 23.84
CA SER A 388 -9.09 -8.69 25.26
C SER A 388 -7.82 -9.51 25.47
N ALA A 389 -6.95 -9.05 26.38
CA ALA A 389 -5.67 -9.70 26.64
C ALA A 389 -5.77 -11.13 27.18
N ASP A 390 -6.92 -11.49 27.78
CA ASP A 390 -7.13 -12.79 28.43
C ASP A 390 -7.90 -13.81 27.58
N THR A 391 -8.23 -13.48 26.34
CA THR A 391 -9.05 -14.34 25.47
C THR A 391 -8.40 -15.71 25.26
N LEU A 392 -7.11 -15.76 24.99
CA LEU A 392 -6.39 -17.01 24.74
C LEU A 392 -6.27 -17.84 26.03
N GLU A 393 -6.00 -17.22 27.17
CA GLU A 393 -5.94 -17.89 28.45
C GLU A 393 -7.31 -18.50 28.84
N LYS A 394 -8.39 -17.75 28.67
CA LYS A 394 -9.76 -18.24 28.90
C LYS A 394 -10.09 -19.42 28.00
N ALA A 395 -9.73 -19.35 26.71
CA ALA A 395 -9.93 -20.45 25.77
C ALA A 395 -9.15 -21.70 26.19
N ALA A 396 -7.87 -21.53 26.58
CA ALA A 396 -7.04 -22.62 27.05
C ALA A 396 -7.60 -23.29 28.32
N LEU A 397 -7.95 -22.48 29.31
CA LEU A 397 -8.54 -23.00 30.55
C LEU A 397 -9.89 -23.71 30.32
N SER A 398 -10.71 -23.19 29.42
CA SER A 398 -11.96 -23.85 29.01
C SER A 398 -11.69 -25.19 28.34
N ALA A 399 -10.70 -25.30 27.46
CA ALA A 399 -10.31 -26.57 26.84
C ALA A 399 -9.89 -27.60 27.88
N LEU A 400 -9.13 -27.18 28.90
CA LEU A 400 -8.72 -28.03 30.00
C LEU A 400 -9.92 -28.48 30.86
N ASP A 401 -10.85 -27.57 31.17
CA ASP A 401 -12.08 -27.89 31.93
C ASP A 401 -13.01 -28.83 31.15
N ASN A 402 -12.95 -28.81 29.82
CA ASN A 402 -13.67 -29.74 28.93
C ASN A 402 -12.93 -31.08 28.73
N GLY A 403 -11.90 -31.35 29.53
CA GLY A 403 -11.20 -32.63 29.62
C GLY A 403 -10.02 -32.80 28.67
N SER A 404 -9.50 -31.74 28.07
CA SER A 404 -8.20 -31.78 27.43
C SER A 404 -7.09 -31.76 28.46
N GLN A 405 -5.99 -32.50 28.24
CA GLN A 405 -4.85 -32.53 29.14
C GLN A 405 -3.84 -31.43 28.84
N LEU A 406 -3.88 -30.95 27.61
CA LEU A 406 -3.00 -29.93 27.06
C LEU A 406 -3.82 -29.02 26.14
N ALA A 407 -3.69 -27.72 26.30
CA ALA A 407 -4.08 -26.73 25.31
C ALA A 407 -2.82 -26.08 24.73
N VAL A 408 -2.78 -25.87 23.41
CA VAL A 408 -1.60 -25.38 22.69
C VAL A 408 -1.99 -24.26 21.76
N LEU A 409 -1.36 -23.11 21.92
CA LEU A 409 -1.27 -22.08 20.89
C LEU A 409 0.04 -22.32 20.12
N PRO A 410 -0.03 -22.72 18.85
CA PRO A 410 1.18 -23.07 18.09
C PRO A 410 2.05 -21.86 17.77
N ALA A 411 3.34 -22.08 17.55
CA ALA A 411 4.23 -21.12 16.89
C ALA A 411 3.89 -20.96 15.39
N TRP A 412 4.37 -19.90 14.78
CA TRP A 412 4.35 -19.63 13.32
C TRP A 412 2.95 -19.48 12.70
N LEU A 413 1.93 -19.24 13.48
CA LEU A 413 0.60 -18.89 13.01
C LEU A 413 0.26 -17.45 13.41
N PRO A 414 -0.42 -16.69 12.54
CA PRO A 414 -0.83 -15.33 12.90
C PRO A 414 -1.81 -15.33 14.05
N VAL A 415 -1.59 -14.43 14.99
CA VAL A 415 -2.44 -14.19 16.16
C VAL A 415 -2.83 -12.72 16.15
N LEU A 416 -4.12 -12.41 16.20
CA LEU A 416 -4.58 -11.04 16.38
C LEU A 416 -4.16 -10.54 17.77
N THR A 417 -3.29 -9.54 17.82
CA THR A 417 -2.74 -9.00 19.06
C THR A 417 -3.41 -7.70 19.45
N GLY A 418 -4.23 -7.69 20.49
CA GLY A 418 -4.79 -6.50 21.12
C GLY A 418 -5.44 -5.50 20.13
N ALA A 419 -5.39 -4.23 20.45
CA ALA A 419 -5.86 -3.17 19.55
C ALA A 419 -4.96 -3.05 18.31
N PRO A 420 -5.53 -2.71 17.12
CA PRO A 420 -4.75 -2.56 15.90
C PRO A 420 -3.62 -1.56 16.09
N SER A 421 -2.41 -1.94 15.67
CA SER A 421 -1.29 -1.02 15.58
C SER A 421 -1.44 -0.17 14.31
N ARG A 422 -1.90 1.05 14.47
CA ARG A 422 -2.17 1.98 13.36
C ARG A 422 -0.90 2.57 12.76
N THR A 423 0.22 2.47 13.48
CA THR A 423 1.50 3.04 13.05
C THR A 423 2.41 2.05 12.33
N GLN A 424 2.02 0.77 12.25
CA GLN A 424 2.83 -0.28 11.64
C GLN A 424 2.28 -0.68 10.27
N SER A 425 3.11 -0.59 9.26
CA SER A 425 2.81 -1.10 7.92
C SER A 425 2.82 -2.64 7.87
N SER A 426 3.64 -3.28 8.71
CA SER A 426 3.72 -4.74 8.83
C SER A 426 3.82 -5.12 10.33
N PRO A 427 2.70 -5.44 10.98
CA PRO A 427 2.69 -5.73 12.41
C PRO A 427 3.35 -7.07 12.74
N GLU A 428 4.00 -7.14 13.90
CA GLU A 428 4.57 -8.36 14.44
C GLU A 428 3.48 -9.18 15.12
N VAL A 429 2.86 -10.07 14.37
CA VAL A 429 1.70 -10.88 14.81
C VAL A 429 1.95 -12.39 14.77
N ILE A 430 3.15 -12.82 14.36
CA ILE A 430 3.53 -14.22 14.27
C ILE A 430 4.46 -14.55 15.44
N PRO A 431 4.02 -15.37 16.44
CA PRO A 431 4.88 -15.79 17.54
C PRO A 431 5.93 -16.80 17.05
N THR A 432 7.17 -16.61 17.48
CA THR A 432 8.27 -17.57 17.24
C THR A 432 8.26 -18.73 18.25
N HIS A 433 7.42 -18.63 19.27
CA HIS A 433 7.23 -19.61 20.34
C HIS A 433 5.82 -20.17 20.31
N ALA A 434 5.65 -21.40 20.79
CA ALA A 434 4.36 -21.93 21.16
C ALA A 434 4.02 -21.59 22.63
N THR A 435 2.73 -21.46 22.95
CA THR A 435 2.29 -21.31 24.34
C THR A 435 1.42 -22.52 24.71
N ILE A 436 1.67 -23.11 25.85
CA ILE A 436 0.95 -24.29 26.34
C ILE A 436 0.34 -24.08 27.72
N TRP A 437 -0.75 -24.79 28.00
CA TRP A 437 -1.41 -24.91 29.30
C TRP A 437 -1.66 -26.38 29.58
N LEU A 438 -1.25 -26.85 30.76
CA LEU A 438 -1.41 -28.25 31.20
C LEU A 438 -2.52 -28.38 32.24
N ALA A 439 -3.32 -29.40 32.16
CA ALA A 439 -4.37 -29.68 33.16
C ALA A 439 -3.78 -30.03 34.51
N GLN A 440 -2.63 -30.68 34.50
CA GLN A 440 -1.90 -31.11 35.70
C GLN A 440 -0.41 -30.87 35.52
N ALA A 441 0.34 -30.76 36.64
CA ALA A 441 1.77 -30.69 36.59
C ALA A 441 2.33 -31.95 35.89
N THR A 442 3.18 -31.74 34.89
CA THR A 442 3.61 -32.80 33.96
C THR A 442 5.12 -32.85 33.87
N GLU A 443 5.67 -34.05 34.02
CA GLU A 443 7.11 -34.28 33.83
C GLU A 443 7.43 -34.43 32.34
N ILE A 444 8.53 -33.80 31.92
CA ILE A 444 9.02 -33.91 30.53
C ILE A 444 9.68 -35.26 30.32
N SER A 445 9.27 -35.91 29.23
CA SER A 445 9.92 -37.14 28.75
C SER A 445 10.96 -36.74 27.69
N SER A 446 12.25 -37.00 27.98
CA SER A 446 13.30 -36.65 27.02
C SER A 446 14.32 -37.78 26.91
N VAL A 447 14.83 -37.97 25.69
CA VAL A 447 16.02 -38.79 25.39
C VAL A 447 17.31 -37.95 25.31
N GLY A 448 17.18 -36.61 25.42
CA GLY A 448 18.24 -35.62 25.30
C GLY A 448 18.73 -35.09 26.67
N ALA A 449 19.70 -34.18 26.62
CA ALA A 449 20.20 -33.48 27.80
C ALA A 449 19.17 -32.47 28.31
N ILE A 450 18.92 -32.48 29.63
CA ILE A 450 18.04 -31.56 30.33
C ILE A 450 18.86 -30.61 31.20
N GLN A 451 18.64 -29.30 31.01
CA GLN A 451 19.18 -28.24 31.88
C GLN A 451 18.03 -27.50 32.54
N SER A 452 18.04 -27.39 33.86
CA SER A 452 17.00 -26.70 34.63
C SER A 452 17.59 -25.53 35.39
N GLN A 453 16.96 -24.37 35.27
CA GLN A 453 17.22 -23.16 36.06
C GLN A 453 15.87 -22.66 36.62
N PRO A 454 15.86 -21.80 37.65
CA PRO A 454 14.59 -21.28 38.15
C PRO A 454 13.74 -20.64 37.05
N GLY A 455 12.55 -21.19 36.81
CA GLY A 455 11.61 -20.71 35.78
C GLY A 455 11.94 -21.12 34.35
N VAL A 456 13.03 -21.82 34.07
CA VAL A 456 13.45 -22.20 32.72
C VAL A 456 13.92 -23.63 32.66
N LEU A 457 13.44 -24.39 31.69
CA LEU A 457 13.85 -25.78 31.45
C LEU A 457 14.22 -25.91 29.96
N THR A 458 15.46 -26.25 29.66
CA THR A 458 15.95 -26.45 28.30
C THR A 458 16.22 -27.92 28.03
N VAL A 459 15.75 -28.41 26.90
CA VAL A 459 15.98 -29.78 26.41
C VAL A 459 16.76 -29.71 25.11
N THR A 460 17.89 -30.43 25.07
CA THR A 460 18.73 -30.50 23.87
C THR A 460 18.78 -31.93 23.35
N ALA A 461 18.45 -32.13 22.06
CA ALA A 461 18.55 -33.41 21.37
C ALA A 461 19.10 -33.18 19.95
N ASP A 462 20.10 -33.99 19.57
CA ASP A 462 20.71 -33.96 18.20
C ASP A 462 21.11 -32.54 17.74
N GLY A 463 21.64 -31.71 18.66
CA GLY A 463 22.07 -30.34 18.35
C GLY A 463 20.94 -29.30 18.27
N GLN A 464 19.71 -29.70 18.49
CA GLN A 464 18.58 -28.80 18.61
C GLN A 464 18.17 -28.59 20.06
N SER A 465 17.73 -27.38 20.41
CA SER A 465 17.34 -27.05 21.78
C SER A 465 15.98 -26.35 21.81
N VAL A 466 15.14 -26.76 22.74
CA VAL A 466 13.84 -26.15 23.03
C VAL A 466 13.80 -25.78 24.52
N SER A 467 13.38 -24.58 24.84
CA SER A 467 13.26 -24.03 26.18
C SER A 467 11.80 -23.86 26.58
N PHE A 468 11.46 -24.32 27.77
CA PHE A 468 10.18 -24.05 28.43
C PHE A 468 10.40 -22.95 29.47
N SER A 469 9.57 -21.93 29.47
CA SER A 469 9.66 -20.80 30.41
C SER A 469 8.31 -20.55 31.08
N ALA A 470 8.30 -20.65 32.43
CA ALA A 470 7.14 -20.30 33.27
C ALA A 470 7.56 -20.21 34.74
N GLU A 471 6.79 -19.46 35.53
CA GLU A 471 6.90 -19.47 36.97
C GLU A 471 6.52 -20.87 37.51
N GLY A 472 7.25 -21.40 38.48
CA GLY A 472 6.95 -22.70 39.12
C GLY A 472 7.50 -23.93 38.39
N ILE A 473 8.31 -23.78 37.34
CA ILE A 473 9.09 -24.90 36.76
C ILE A 473 10.05 -25.43 37.83
N SER A 474 10.04 -26.73 38.09
CA SER A 474 10.88 -27.37 39.11
C SER A 474 11.47 -28.68 38.58
N GLY A 475 12.79 -28.75 38.45
CA GLY A 475 13.47 -29.90 37.85
C GLY A 475 12.99 -30.12 36.39
N SER A 476 12.45 -31.29 36.10
CA SER A 476 11.86 -31.66 34.79
C SER A 476 10.33 -31.50 34.75
N THR A 477 9.72 -30.89 35.82
CA THR A 477 8.26 -30.77 35.91
C THR A 477 7.76 -29.39 35.50
N LEU A 478 6.82 -29.35 34.56
CA LEU A 478 6.08 -28.19 34.13
C LEU A 478 4.82 -27.96 34.98
N PRO A 479 4.50 -26.71 35.34
CA PRO A 479 3.36 -26.38 36.19
C PRO A 479 2.02 -26.58 35.50
N ALA A 480 0.93 -26.67 36.28
CA ALA A 480 -0.42 -26.78 35.77
C ALA A 480 -1.14 -25.42 35.63
N ARG A 481 -2.08 -25.32 34.69
CA ARG A 481 -3.11 -24.27 34.57
C ARG A 481 -2.56 -22.83 34.45
N GLN A 482 -1.36 -22.69 33.92
CA GLN A 482 -0.78 -21.40 33.58
C GLN A 482 -0.06 -21.47 32.23
N ALA A 483 0.17 -20.32 31.62
CA ALA A 483 0.87 -20.22 30.35
C ALA A 483 2.35 -20.61 30.51
N ILE A 484 2.82 -21.47 29.64
CA ILE A 484 4.21 -21.90 29.52
C ILE A 484 4.66 -21.61 28.10
N SER A 485 5.68 -20.76 27.94
CA SER A 485 6.27 -20.50 26.61
C SER A 485 7.21 -21.65 26.25
N VAL A 486 7.09 -22.11 25.00
CA VAL A 486 7.95 -23.14 24.40
C VAL A 486 8.67 -22.53 23.23
N SER A 487 9.95 -22.20 23.43
CA SER A 487 10.73 -21.42 22.47
C SER A 487 11.88 -22.24 21.89
N PRO A 488 12.23 -22.09 20.60
CA PRO A 488 13.47 -22.60 20.07
C PRO A 488 14.65 -21.88 20.72
N VAL A 489 15.80 -22.52 20.79
CA VAL A 489 17.05 -21.92 21.26
C VAL A 489 18.08 -22.02 20.14
N HIS A 490 18.73 -20.92 19.81
CA HIS A 490 19.77 -20.85 18.80
C HIS A 490 20.93 -20.03 19.34
N GLU A 491 22.15 -20.60 19.31
CA GLU A 491 23.34 -19.89 19.78
C GLU A 491 23.70 -18.72 18.88
N GLY A 492 24.04 -17.58 19.47
CA GLY A 492 24.53 -16.39 18.78
C GLY A 492 23.47 -15.55 18.07
N VAL A 493 22.16 -15.89 18.20
CA VAL A 493 21.07 -15.12 17.63
C VAL A 493 20.06 -14.76 18.71
N GLU A 494 19.76 -13.49 18.85
CA GLU A 494 18.65 -13.02 19.68
C GLU A 494 17.33 -13.28 18.94
N ILE A 495 16.47 -14.12 19.51
CA ILE A 495 15.21 -14.54 18.90
C ILE A 495 14.12 -13.59 19.36
N PRO A 496 13.49 -12.82 18.44
CA PRO A 496 12.34 -11.99 18.79
C PRO A 496 11.15 -12.88 19.18
N ALA A 497 10.35 -12.45 20.16
CA ALA A 497 9.16 -13.19 20.58
C ALA A 497 8.07 -13.21 19.47
N TRP A 498 8.04 -12.15 18.69
CA TRP A 498 7.08 -11.96 17.60
C TRP A 498 7.81 -11.46 16.35
N VAL A 499 7.33 -11.86 15.18
CA VAL A 499 7.87 -11.43 13.88
C VAL A 499 6.73 -11.04 12.94
N THR A 500 7.08 -10.31 11.88
CA THR A 500 6.13 -9.99 10.82
C THR A 500 5.85 -11.22 9.95
N ALA A 501 4.73 -11.22 9.24
CA ALA A 501 4.34 -12.33 8.37
C ALA A 501 5.39 -12.61 7.29
N GLU A 502 5.99 -11.56 6.74
CA GLU A 502 6.98 -11.64 5.65
C GLU A 502 8.30 -12.29 6.09
N LEU A 503 8.68 -12.14 7.37
CA LEU A 503 9.91 -12.73 7.94
C LEU A 503 9.69 -14.11 8.58
N ALA A 504 8.43 -14.52 8.80
CA ALA A 504 8.12 -15.75 9.53
C ALA A 504 8.76 -17.00 8.90
N THR A 505 8.71 -17.10 7.57
CA THR A 505 9.32 -18.22 6.83
C THR A 505 10.85 -18.26 6.98
N GLY A 506 11.50 -17.09 6.93
CA GLY A 506 12.93 -16.96 7.13
C GLY A 506 13.34 -17.38 8.54
N TRP A 507 12.67 -16.89 9.56
CA TRP A 507 12.91 -17.26 10.95
C TRP A 507 12.64 -18.75 11.20
N ARG A 508 11.53 -19.29 10.68
CA ARG A 508 11.22 -20.72 10.82
C ARG A 508 12.28 -21.61 10.17
N SER A 509 12.88 -21.17 9.06
CA SER A 509 13.96 -21.92 8.39
C SER A 509 15.22 -22.00 9.23
N LEU A 510 15.50 -21.00 10.07
CA LEU A 510 16.62 -20.99 10.99
C LEU A 510 16.33 -21.78 12.27
N LEU A 511 15.15 -21.60 12.85
CA LEU A 511 14.81 -22.03 14.21
C LEU A 511 14.07 -23.37 14.26
N GLY A 512 13.42 -23.81 13.18
CA GLY A 512 12.49 -24.93 13.18
C GLY A 512 11.16 -24.55 13.84
N ASP A 513 10.36 -25.56 14.15
CA ASP A 513 9.05 -25.39 14.81
C ASP A 513 9.08 -26.01 16.21
N PRO A 514 9.06 -25.22 17.30
CA PRO A 514 9.09 -25.75 18.65
C PRO A 514 7.83 -26.57 18.99
N THR A 515 6.75 -26.44 18.22
CA THR A 515 5.53 -27.22 18.38
C THR A 515 5.76 -28.71 18.09
N GLU A 516 6.73 -29.04 17.24
CA GLU A 516 7.09 -30.44 16.93
C GLU A 516 7.59 -31.19 18.17
N ALA A 517 8.28 -30.49 19.10
CA ALA A 517 8.75 -31.08 20.35
C ALA A 517 7.61 -31.53 21.28
N LEU A 518 6.40 -31.01 21.05
CA LEU A 518 5.17 -31.40 21.78
C LEU A 518 4.43 -32.57 21.10
N GLY A 519 4.98 -33.13 20.01
CA GLY A 519 4.33 -34.18 19.22
C GLY A 519 3.14 -33.69 18.37
N ILE A 520 3.02 -32.38 18.15
CA ILE A 520 1.94 -31.75 17.41
C ILE A 520 2.41 -31.43 15.99
N LYS A 521 1.61 -31.85 15.00
CA LYS A 521 1.84 -31.51 13.60
C LYS A 521 0.88 -30.40 13.18
N MET A 522 1.47 -29.31 12.65
CA MET A 522 0.70 -28.17 12.16
C MET A 522 0.18 -28.36 10.73
N GLY A 523 -0.96 -27.74 10.44
CA GLY A 523 -1.52 -27.64 9.09
C GLY A 523 -0.80 -26.59 8.24
N HIS A 524 -1.22 -26.48 6.98
CA HIS A 524 -0.69 -25.53 6.01
C HIS A 524 -1.29 -24.13 6.25
N VAL A 525 -0.46 -23.09 6.18
CA VAL A 525 -0.92 -21.69 6.17
C VAL A 525 -1.35 -21.34 4.73
N ALA A 526 -2.47 -20.62 4.58
CA ALA A 526 -2.96 -20.16 3.28
C ALA A 526 -1.98 -19.13 2.67
N ASP A 527 -1.76 -19.24 1.36
CA ASP A 527 -0.96 -18.31 0.58
C ASP A 527 -1.87 -17.31 -0.15
N PRO A 528 -1.84 -16.01 0.20
CA PRO A 528 -2.67 -14.99 -0.44
C PRO A 528 -2.38 -14.80 -1.94
N GLU A 529 -1.13 -14.96 -2.39
CA GLU A 529 -0.78 -14.82 -3.82
C GLU A 529 -1.44 -15.94 -4.63
N LEU A 530 -1.43 -17.16 -4.13
CA LEU A 530 -2.11 -18.30 -4.76
C LEU A 530 -3.63 -18.10 -4.84
N LEU A 531 -4.23 -17.42 -3.85
CA LEU A 531 -5.65 -17.10 -3.90
C LEU A 531 -5.98 -16.09 -5.01
N LEU A 532 -5.14 -15.08 -5.20
CA LEU A 532 -5.32 -14.08 -6.26
C LEU A 532 -5.25 -14.75 -7.65
N GLU A 533 -4.23 -15.57 -7.91
CA GLU A 533 -4.11 -16.34 -9.16
C GLU A 533 -5.36 -17.21 -9.43
N ARG A 534 -5.87 -17.89 -8.40
CA ARG A 534 -7.08 -18.70 -8.51
C ARG A 534 -8.33 -17.85 -8.79
N ARG A 535 -8.41 -16.67 -8.20
CA ARG A 535 -9.50 -15.72 -8.44
C ARG A 535 -9.50 -15.26 -9.89
N GLU A 536 -8.36 -14.82 -10.42
CA GLU A 536 -8.20 -14.38 -11.80
C GLU A 536 -8.53 -15.50 -12.81
N HIS A 537 -8.26 -16.75 -12.45
CA HIS A 537 -8.59 -17.90 -13.30
C HIS A 537 -10.12 -18.16 -13.39
N VAL A 538 -10.91 -17.89 -12.35
CA VAL A 538 -12.32 -18.28 -12.28
C VAL A 538 -13.32 -17.13 -12.38
N LEU A 539 -12.88 -15.89 -12.15
CA LEU A 539 -13.70 -14.70 -12.30
C LEU A 539 -13.36 -13.97 -13.59
N ALA A 540 -14.36 -13.29 -14.17
CA ALA A 540 -14.13 -12.49 -15.36
C ALA A 540 -13.25 -11.28 -15.04
N GLU A 541 -12.35 -10.91 -15.96
CA GLU A 541 -11.42 -9.79 -15.82
C GLU A 541 -12.14 -8.48 -15.44
N VAL A 542 -13.32 -8.22 -16.01
CA VAL A 542 -14.15 -7.06 -15.66
C VAL A 542 -14.69 -7.05 -14.22
N GLN A 543 -14.49 -8.12 -13.46
CA GLN A 543 -14.74 -8.14 -12.01
C GLN A 543 -13.48 -7.70 -11.26
N GLU A 544 -13.04 -6.50 -11.52
CA GLU A 544 -11.84 -5.89 -10.97
C GLU A 544 -11.75 -6.05 -9.45
N HIS A 545 -10.55 -6.04 -8.93
CA HIS A 545 -10.27 -5.92 -7.51
C HIS A 545 -9.64 -4.54 -7.21
N TYR A 546 -9.80 -4.09 -5.98
CA TYR A 546 -9.08 -2.93 -5.50
C TYR A 546 -7.60 -3.28 -5.35
N TYR A 547 -6.72 -2.36 -5.74
CA TYR A 547 -5.27 -2.48 -5.64
C TYR A 547 -4.65 -3.55 -6.54
N GLN A 548 -3.41 -3.33 -6.96
CA GLN A 548 -2.66 -4.29 -7.78
C GLN A 548 -2.35 -5.58 -7.02
N ARG A 549 -2.14 -5.47 -5.69
CA ARG A 549 -1.92 -6.59 -4.77
C ARG A 549 -2.92 -6.50 -3.62
N PRO A 550 -4.13 -7.00 -3.81
CA PRO A 550 -5.16 -6.93 -2.78
C PRO A 550 -4.81 -7.83 -1.59
N PRO A 551 -4.90 -7.34 -0.34
CA PRO A 551 -4.78 -8.21 0.82
C PRO A 551 -5.97 -9.18 0.89
N GLN A 552 -5.73 -10.41 1.39
CA GLN A 552 -6.78 -11.39 1.60
C GLN A 552 -7.57 -11.06 2.87
N MET A 553 -8.70 -10.38 2.71
CA MET A 553 -9.58 -9.99 3.82
C MET A 553 -10.48 -11.14 4.25
N GLU A 554 -10.42 -11.53 5.54
CA GLU A 554 -11.19 -12.65 6.07
C GLU A 554 -12.05 -12.28 7.29
N ARG A 555 -11.80 -11.16 7.94
CA ARG A 555 -12.57 -10.68 9.08
C ARG A 555 -12.86 -9.19 8.99
N GLY A 556 -13.97 -8.79 9.57
CA GLY A 556 -14.27 -7.39 9.86
C GLY A 556 -14.74 -7.21 11.30
N TRP A 557 -14.51 -6.04 11.87
CA TRP A 557 -15.03 -5.64 13.18
C TRP A 557 -15.18 -4.12 13.26
N ARG A 558 -16.40 -3.64 13.46
CA ARG A 558 -16.73 -2.21 13.49
C ARG A 558 -16.28 -1.50 12.20
N GLU A 559 -15.35 -0.54 12.30
CA GLU A 559 -14.75 0.18 11.18
C GLU A 559 -13.48 -0.48 10.60
N TYR A 560 -13.13 -1.69 11.01
CA TYR A 560 -11.91 -2.36 10.62
C TYR A 560 -12.13 -3.61 9.79
N LEU A 561 -11.20 -3.86 8.86
CA LEU A 561 -11.03 -5.13 8.14
C LEU A 561 -9.69 -5.76 8.52
N MET A 562 -9.60 -7.08 8.43
CA MET A 562 -8.43 -7.86 8.85
C MET A 562 -8.10 -8.90 7.81
N ASP A 563 -6.80 -8.96 7.44
CA ASP A 563 -6.31 -9.97 6.52
C ASP A 563 -5.88 -11.27 7.21
N THR A 564 -5.50 -12.26 6.41
CA THR A 564 -5.04 -13.57 6.90
C THR A 564 -3.71 -13.51 7.64
N ASN A 565 -2.92 -12.44 7.45
CA ASN A 565 -1.66 -12.22 8.15
C ASN A 565 -1.85 -11.54 9.52
N GLY A 566 -3.11 -11.29 9.94
CA GLY A 566 -3.44 -10.63 11.20
C GLY A 566 -3.27 -9.10 11.17
N ARG A 567 -3.05 -8.52 10.01
CA ARG A 567 -2.99 -7.07 9.86
C ARG A 567 -4.40 -6.47 9.86
N VAL A 568 -4.54 -5.34 10.53
CA VAL A 568 -5.80 -4.62 10.67
C VAL A 568 -5.77 -3.34 9.82
N TYR A 569 -6.84 -3.10 9.07
CA TYR A 569 -7.00 -1.95 8.19
C TYR A 569 -8.21 -1.14 8.60
N LEU A 570 -8.07 0.19 8.63
CA LEU A 570 -9.18 1.11 8.78
C LEU A 570 -9.96 1.22 7.46
N ASP A 571 -11.25 0.90 7.48
CA ASP A 571 -12.12 0.96 6.31
C ASP A 571 -12.74 2.37 6.17
N MET A 572 -12.26 3.13 5.18
CA MET A 572 -12.76 4.47 4.91
C MET A 572 -13.72 4.53 3.71
N VAL A 573 -14.05 3.39 3.07
CA VAL A 573 -14.78 3.39 1.79
C VAL A 573 -16.08 2.59 1.82
N ASN A 574 -16.27 1.66 2.76
CA ASN A 574 -17.27 0.59 2.65
C ASN A 574 -18.65 1.01 3.19
N ASN A 575 -19.36 1.84 2.44
CA ASN A 575 -20.68 2.35 2.84
C ASN A 575 -21.80 1.30 2.89
N VAL A 576 -21.56 0.07 2.42
CA VAL A 576 -22.52 -1.02 2.56
C VAL A 576 -22.60 -1.54 4.01
N SER A 577 -21.50 -1.50 4.75
CA SER A 577 -21.42 -1.90 6.16
C SER A 577 -21.76 -0.75 7.09
N SER A 578 -22.96 -0.17 6.93
CA SER A 578 -23.37 1.07 7.61
C SER A 578 -23.22 1.03 9.13
N VAL A 579 -23.59 -0.08 9.79
CA VAL A 579 -23.49 -0.26 11.24
C VAL A 579 -22.19 -0.93 11.68
N GLY A 580 -21.19 -0.98 10.79
CA GLY A 580 -19.93 -1.67 11.00
C GLY A 580 -19.94 -3.13 10.60
N HIS A 581 -18.72 -3.68 10.47
CA HIS A 581 -18.53 -5.09 10.14
C HIS A 581 -18.87 -5.99 11.32
N ALA A 582 -19.46 -7.16 11.03
CA ALA A 582 -19.75 -8.22 12.00
C ALA A 582 -20.52 -7.77 13.26
N HIS A 583 -21.44 -6.81 13.11
CA HIS A 583 -22.21 -6.28 14.26
C HIS A 583 -23.03 -7.40 14.93
N PRO A 584 -22.89 -7.66 16.26
CA PRO A 584 -23.49 -8.80 16.93
C PRO A 584 -25.00 -8.91 16.80
N ARG A 585 -25.73 -7.77 16.82
CA ARG A 585 -27.20 -7.74 16.65
C ARG A 585 -27.60 -8.17 15.23
N VAL A 586 -26.84 -7.81 14.20
CA VAL A 586 -27.08 -8.22 12.80
C VAL A 586 -26.84 -9.72 12.64
N VAL A 587 -25.69 -10.20 13.14
CA VAL A 587 -25.34 -11.63 13.13
C VAL A 587 -26.42 -12.46 13.83
N LYS A 588 -26.85 -12.02 15.02
CA LYS A 588 -27.91 -12.71 15.80
C LYS A 588 -29.25 -12.70 15.07
N ALA A 589 -29.66 -11.59 14.47
CA ALA A 589 -30.92 -11.49 13.73
C ALA A 589 -30.92 -12.47 12.53
N ALA A 590 -29.85 -12.48 11.75
CA ALA A 590 -29.67 -13.38 10.61
C ALA A 590 -29.71 -14.85 11.05
N ALA A 591 -28.89 -15.22 12.03
CA ALA A 591 -28.80 -16.62 12.51
C ALA A 591 -30.10 -17.11 13.11
N ASN A 592 -30.79 -16.29 13.89
CA ASN A 592 -32.06 -16.68 14.51
C ASN A 592 -33.15 -16.93 13.44
N GLN A 593 -33.26 -15.97 12.48
CA GLN A 593 -34.31 -16.11 11.47
C GLN A 593 -34.00 -17.21 10.47
N MET A 594 -32.75 -17.46 10.14
CA MET A 594 -32.36 -18.58 9.26
C MET A 594 -32.74 -19.96 9.85
N ARG A 595 -32.73 -20.11 11.18
CA ARG A 595 -33.16 -21.34 11.87
C ARG A 595 -34.67 -21.57 11.79
N LEU A 596 -35.45 -20.50 11.58
CA LEU A 596 -36.92 -20.59 11.59
C LEU A 596 -37.45 -20.75 10.17
N LEU A 597 -37.24 -19.78 9.33
CA LEU A 597 -37.78 -19.71 7.97
C LEU A 597 -37.04 -18.67 7.15
N ASN A 598 -36.64 -19.02 5.92
CA ASN A 598 -36.35 -18.09 4.88
C ASN A 598 -37.07 -18.49 3.59
N THR A 599 -37.92 -17.60 3.07
CA THR A 599 -38.81 -17.88 1.94
C THR A 599 -39.12 -16.59 1.16
N ASN A 600 -39.96 -16.70 0.09
CA ASN A 600 -40.34 -15.56 -0.71
C ASN A 600 -41.47 -14.72 -0.10
N SER A 601 -41.59 -13.47 -0.54
CA SER A 601 -42.55 -12.49 -0.01
C SER A 601 -44.05 -12.76 -0.30
N ARG A 602 -44.40 -13.82 -1.00
CA ARG A 602 -45.78 -14.21 -1.21
C ARG A 602 -46.42 -14.92 -0.02
N PHE A 603 -45.57 -15.42 0.90
CA PHE A 603 -46.06 -15.90 2.18
C PHE A 603 -46.24 -14.73 3.16
N ASN A 604 -47.14 -14.86 4.10
CA ASN A 604 -47.38 -13.83 5.11
C ASN A 604 -46.55 -14.10 6.36
N TYR A 605 -45.66 -13.20 6.71
CA TYR A 605 -44.79 -13.24 7.88
C TYR A 605 -44.52 -11.84 8.46
N HIS A 606 -44.25 -11.76 9.76
CA HIS A 606 -44.07 -10.48 10.47
C HIS A 606 -42.98 -9.61 9.90
N ALA A 607 -41.80 -10.20 9.65
CA ALA A 607 -40.60 -9.47 9.41
C ALA A 607 -40.68 -8.45 8.25
N ILE A 608 -41.31 -8.81 7.12
CA ILE A 608 -41.44 -7.93 5.96
C ILE A 608 -42.38 -6.75 6.26
N THR A 609 -43.46 -6.99 6.99
CA THR A 609 -44.45 -5.95 7.32
C THR A 609 -43.84 -4.95 8.30
N GLU A 610 -43.24 -5.45 9.40
CA GLU A 610 -42.63 -4.65 10.41
C GLU A 610 -41.47 -3.81 9.84
N TYR A 611 -40.64 -4.40 8.93
CA TYR A 611 -39.58 -3.67 8.30
C TYR A 611 -40.08 -2.59 7.35
N ALA A 612 -41.13 -2.87 6.57
CA ALA A 612 -41.77 -1.87 5.72
C ALA A 612 -42.35 -0.71 6.56
N GLU A 613 -43.01 -1.00 7.68
CA GLU A 613 -43.50 0.01 8.62
C GLU A 613 -42.36 0.86 9.18
N MET A 614 -41.28 0.24 9.66
CA MET A 614 -40.11 0.95 10.19
C MET A 614 -39.46 1.88 9.15
N ILE A 615 -39.41 1.49 7.87
CA ILE A 615 -38.88 2.35 6.80
C ILE A 615 -39.82 3.54 6.56
N THR A 616 -41.15 3.27 6.41
CA THR A 616 -42.12 4.34 6.10
C THR A 616 -42.27 5.33 7.25
N GLU A 617 -42.05 4.93 8.52
CA GLU A 617 -41.97 5.83 9.67
C GLU A 617 -40.86 6.88 9.58
N THR A 618 -39.81 6.63 8.78
CA THR A 618 -38.69 7.58 8.56
C THR A 618 -38.94 8.53 7.42
N LEU A 619 -40.05 8.39 6.68
CA LEU A 619 -40.36 9.10 5.45
C LEU A 619 -41.60 10.01 5.60
N PRO A 620 -41.75 10.98 4.69
CA PRO A 620 -42.99 11.74 4.58
C PRO A 620 -44.20 10.82 4.33
N PRO A 621 -45.41 11.18 4.83
CA PRO A 621 -46.59 10.32 4.77
C PRO A 621 -47.03 9.92 3.36
N GLU A 622 -46.63 10.68 2.34
CA GLU A 622 -46.92 10.41 0.93
C GLU A 622 -46.19 9.17 0.41
N LEU A 623 -45.09 8.77 1.06
CA LEU A 623 -44.28 7.60 0.69
C LEU A 623 -44.64 6.41 1.64
N ASP A 624 -45.77 5.79 1.41
CA ASP A 624 -46.45 4.86 2.31
C ASP A 624 -46.37 3.39 1.87
N THR A 625 -45.73 3.07 0.72
CA THR A 625 -45.75 1.72 0.14
C THR A 625 -44.35 1.30 -0.29
N VAL A 626 -43.93 0.11 0.15
CA VAL A 626 -42.56 -0.42 -0.04
C VAL A 626 -42.59 -1.66 -0.95
N PHE A 627 -41.64 -1.69 -1.89
CA PHE A 627 -41.25 -2.90 -2.63
C PHE A 627 -39.85 -3.30 -2.18
N PHE A 628 -39.62 -4.55 -1.82
CA PHE A 628 -38.28 -5.05 -1.54
C PHE A 628 -37.69 -5.80 -2.74
N VAL A 629 -36.41 -5.54 -2.99
CA VAL A 629 -35.56 -6.13 -4.02
C VAL A 629 -34.23 -6.54 -3.39
N ASN A 630 -33.19 -6.92 -4.18
CA ASN A 630 -31.94 -7.44 -3.64
C ASN A 630 -30.73 -6.50 -3.85
N SER A 631 -30.88 -5.46 -4.67
CA SER A 631 -29.79 -4.54 -5.01
C SER A 631 -30.28 -3.13 -5.36
N GLY A 632 -29.35 -2.18 -5.43
CA GLY A 632 -29.64 -0.83 -5.91
C GLY A 632 -30.05 -0.81 -7.39
N SER A 633 -29.40 -1.64 -8.22
CA SER A 633 -29.72 -1.74 -9.64
C SER A 633 -31.16 -2.24 -9.86
N GLU A 634 -31.59 -3.27 -9.12
CA GLU A 634 -32.99 -3.73 -9.16
C GLU A 634 -33.96 -2.65 -8.63
N ALA A 635 -33.56 -1.90 -7.61
CA ALA A 635 -34.39 -0.82 -7.05
C ALA A 635 -34.61 0.30 -8.09
N VAL A 636 -33.55 0.71 -8.76
CA VAL A 636 -33.64 1.72 -9.82
C VAL A 636 -34.43 1.21 -11.03
N ASP A 637 -34.18 0.00 -11.53
CA ASP A 637 -34.99 -0.60 -12.60
C ASP A 637 -36.49 -0.60 -12.24
N LEU A 638 -36.83 -1.00 -11.03
CA LEU A 638 -38.24 -1.01 -10.57
C LEU A 638 -38.77 0.42 -10.44
N ALA A 639 -38.01 1.39 -9.96
CA ALA A 639 -38.42 2.79 -9.85
C ALA A 639 -38.75 3.38 -11.22
N LEU A 640 -37.93 3.12 -12.24
CA LEU A 640 -38.14 3.54 -13.62
C LEU A 640 -39.43 2.88 -14.20
N ARG A 641 -39.60 1.58 -13.99
CA ARG A 641 -40.80 0.83 -14.42
C ARG A 641 -42.07 1.34 -13.75
N LEU A 642 -42.03 1.72 -12.47
CA LEU A 642 -43.17 2.32 -11.77
C LEU A 642 -43.53 3.68 -12.39
N ALA A 643 -42.53 4.52 -12.67
CA ALA A 643 -42.75 5.80 -13.33
C ALA A 643 -43.35 5.64 -14.74
N MET A 644 -42.83 4.73 -15.57
CA MET A 644 -43.34 4.43 -16.89
C MET A 644 -44.77 3.84 -16.85
N ALA A 645 -45.05 2.95 -15.90
CA ALA A 645 -46.39 2.36 -15.74
C ALA A 645 -47.42 3.38 -15.28
N TYR A 646 -47.06 4.27 -14.36
CA TYR A 646 -47.95 5.34 -13.86
C TYR A 646 -48.30 6.34 -14.94
N THR A 647 -47.31 6.82 -15.67
CA THR A 647 -47.48 7.87 -16.69
C THR A 647 -47.88 7.32 -18.05
N SER A 648 -47.68 6.03 -18.29
CA SER A 648 -47.80 5.39 -19.62
C SER A 648 -46.86 6.01 -20.67
N ARG A 649 -45.64 6.41 -20.28
CA ARG A 649 -44.62 7.08 -21.10
C ARG A 649 -43.27 6.39 -20.91
N PRO A 650 -42.40 6.37 -21.94
CA PRO A 650 -41.08 5.74 -21.81
C PRO A 650 -39.96 6.70 -21.40
N ASP A 651 -40.09 8.02 -21.68
CA ASP A 651 -38.98 8.95 -21.63
C ASP A 651 -38.58 9.33 -20.20
N ILE A 652 -37.31 9.16 -19.90
CA ILE A 652 -36.68 9.49 -18.61
C ILE A 652 -35.58 10.53 -18.80
N VAL A 653 -35.52 11.46 -17.88
CA VAL A 653 -34.41 12.42 -17.79
C VAL A 653 -33.49 12.00 -16.65
N CYS A 654 -32.17 12.01 -16.86
CA CYS A 654 -31.15 11.77 -15.84
C CYS A 654 -30.05 12.85 -15.89
N MET A 655 -29.27 12.95 -14.82
CA MET A 655 -28.13 13.86 -14.73
C MET A 655 -26.88 13.20 -15.30
N ARG A 656 -25.99 13.98 -15.94
CA ARG A 656 -24.67 13.50 -16.37
C ARG A 656 -23.78 13.16 -15.19
N GLU A 657 -22.77 12.35 -15.42
CA GLU A 657 -21.78 11.88 -14.42
C GLU A 657 -22.41 11.07 -13.26
N SER A 658 -23.66 10.59 -13.41
CA SER A 658 -24.34 9.81 -12.40
C SER A 658 -24.20 8.31 -12.61
N TYR A 659 -24.31 7.53 -11.51
CA TYR A 659 -24.32 6.08 -11.53
C TYR A 659 -25.52 5.52 -10.75
N HIS A 660 -26.37 4.74 -11.42
CA HIS A 660 -27.61 4.21 -10.87
C HIS A 660 -27.69 2.68 -10.87
N GLY A 661 -26.68 2.01 -11.42
CA GLY A 661 -26.58 0.56 -11.45
C GLY A 661 -26.17 0.01 -12.81
N TRP A 662 -26.07 -1.31 -12.92
CA TRP A 662 -25.52 -2.03 -14.07
C TRP A 662 -26.55 -2.90 -14.82
N THR A 663 -27.80 -2.99 -14.35
CA THR A 663 -28.87 -3.68 -15.08
C THR A 663 -29.35 -2.81 -16.25
N TYR A 664 -30.02 -3.39 -17.26
CA TYR A 664 -30.31 -2.75 -18.53
C TYR A 664 -30.90 -1.34 -18.42
N ALA A 665 -31.92 -1.13 -17.57
CA ALA A 665 -32.52 0.19 -17.44
C ALA A 665 -31.76 1.11 -16.47
N SER A 666 -31.15 0.58 -15.41
CA SER A 666 -30.33 1.37 -14.50
C SER A 666 -29.01 1.81 -15.15
N ASP A 667 -28.41 0.97 -16.03
CA ASP A 667 -27.26 1.37 -16.87
C ASP A 667 -27.66 2.44 -17.89
N ALA A 668 -28.84 2.32 -18.49
CA ALA A 668 -29.33 3.33 -19.47
C ALA A 668 -29.43 4.75 -18.88
N VAL A 669 -29.66 4.90 -17.58
CA VAL A 669 -29.68 6.20 -16.86
C VAL A 669 -28.35 6.53 -16.18
N SER A 670 -27.41 5.59 -16.13
CA SER A 670 -26.03 5.81 -15.65
C SER A 670 -25.19 6.46 -16.73
N THR A 671 -24.56 7.57 -16.43
CA THR A 671 -23.87 8.42 -17.40
C THR A 671 -22.42 8.68 -17.05
N SER A 672 -21.91 8.02 -16.02
CA SER A 672 -20.49 8.04 -15.62
C SER A 672 -19.64 7.37 -16.70
N ILE A 673 -18.64 8.08 -17.20
CA ILE A 673 -17.69 7.57 -18.20
C ILE A 673 -16.60 6.70 -17.56
N ALA A 674 -16.36 6.83 -16.25
CA ALA A 674 -15.46 5.96 -15.52
C ALA A 674 -16.05 4.55 -15.37
N ASP A 675 -17.35 4.43 -15.11
CA ASP A 675 -18.03 3.13 -15.00
C ASP A 675 -18.32 2.50 -16.38
N ASN A 676 -18.63 3.34 -17.39
CA ASN A 676 -18.90 2.92 -18.77
C ASN A 676 -18.40 3.97 -19.76
N PRO A 677 -17.23 3.77 -20.40
CA PRO A 677 -16.66 4.75 -21.36
C PRO A 677 -17.62 5.11 -22.51
N ASN A 678 -18.57 4.23 -22.83
CA ASN A 678 -19.54 4.43 -23.89
C ASN A 678 -20.91 4.95 -23.39
N ALA A 679 -21.04 5.24 -22.10
CA ALA A 679 -22.31 5.63 -21.46
C ALA A 679 -23.06 6.76 -22.19
N LEU A 680 -22.34 7.73 -22.77
CA LEU A 680 -22.97 8.85 -23.50
C LEU A 680 -23.33 8.54 -24.96
N SER A 681 -22.71 7.53 -25.57
CA SER A 681 -22.89 7.22 -27.00
C SER A 681 -23.86 6.06 -27.27
N THR A 682 -24.08 5.19 -26.30
CA THR A 682 -24.86 3.94 -26.44
C THR A 682 -26.23 4.00 -25.79
N ARG A 683 -26.65 5.13 -25.23
CA ARG A 683 -27.93 5.26 -24.55
C ARG A 683 -29.12 5.10 -25.49
N PRO A 684 -30.21 4.48 -25.00
CA PRO A 684 -31.46 4.41 -25.74
C PRO A 684 -32.08 5.81 -25.99
N ASP A 685 -32.83 5.95 -27.07
CA ASP A 685 -33.48 7.22 -27.47
C ASP A 685 -34.50 7.77 -26.44
N TRP A 686 -34.96 6.93 -25.47
CA TRP A 686 -35.89 7.34 -24.44
C TRP A 686 -35.18 7.96 -23.20
N ILE A 687 -33.82 8.06 -23.21
CA ILE A 687 -33.06 8.74 -22.19
C ILE A 687 -32.60 10.11 -22.63
N HIS A 688 -32.92 11.12 -21.83
CA HIS A 688 -32.50 12.50 -21.99
C HIS A 688 -31.58 12.87 -20.82
N THR A 689 -30.61 13.75 -21.06
CA THR A 689 -29.69 14.17 -20.01
C THR A 689 -29.72 15.65 -19.75
N VAL A 690 -29.57 16.02 -18.48
CA VAL A 690 -29.21 17.38 -18.04
C VAL A 690 -27.75 17.40 -17.60
N ASP A 691 -27.13 18.58 -17.59
CA ASP A 691 -25.75 18.69 -17.20
C ASP A 691 -25.53 18.32 -15.70
N ALA A 692 -24.34 17.82 -15.40
CA ALA A 692 -23.91 17.54 -14.02
C ALA A 692 -23.89 18.84 -13.20
N ALA A 693 -24.70 18.90 -12.14
CA ALA A 693 -24.82 20.09 -11.31
C ALA A 693 -23.65 20.23 -10.32
N ASN A 694 -22.42 20.16 -10.84
CA ASN A 694 -21.18 20.25 -10.07
C ASN A 694 -20.74 21.71 -9.93
N SER A 695 -20.93 22.28 -8.73
CA SER A 695 -20.62 23.68 -8.41
C SER A 695 -19.11 23.98 -8.32
N TYR A 696 -18.25 22.99 -8.33
CA TYR A 696 -16.81 23.15 -8.25
C TYR A 696 -16.15 23.04 -9.64
N ARG A 697 -16.34 21.92 -10.32
CA ARG A 697 -15.66 21.58 -11.59
C ARG A 697 -16.52 21.85 -12.83
N GLY A 698 -17.84 21.92 -12.66
CA GLY A 698 -18.76 22.01 -13.77
C GLY A 698 -18.76 23.35 -14.52
N ILE A 699 -19.67 23.47 -15.50
CA ILE A 699 -19.77 24.65 -16.36
C ILE A 699 -20.21 25.92 -15.61
N HIS A 700 -20.94 25.77 -14.51
CA HIS A 700 -21.32 26.86 -13.61
C HIS A 700 -20.70 26.66 -12.24
N ARG A 701 -19.67 27.46 -11.91
CA ARG A 701 -18.89 27.31 -10.69
C ARG A 701 -19.31 28.32 -9.60
N GLY A 702 -19.15 27.93 -8.34
CA GLY A 702 -19.40 28.79 -7.20
C GLY A 702 -20.81 29.38 -7.18
N VAL A 703 -20.95 30.69 -7.14
CA VAL A 703 -22.23 31.40 -7.08
C VAL A 703 -23.09 31.22 -8.35
N ASP A 704 -22.45 30.93 -9.47
CA ASP A 704 -23.12 30.68 -10.73
C ASP A 704 -23.83 29.33 -10.81
N ALA A 705 -23.57 28.42 -9.88
CA ALA A 705 -24.17 27.09 -9.82
C ALA A 705 -25.72 27.13 -9.74
N VAL A 706 -26.30 28.23 -9.29
CA VAL A 706 -27.75 28.44 -9.29
C VAL A 706 -28.36 28.39 -10.71
N LYS A 707 -27.55 28.53 -11.76
CA LYS A 707 -28.00 28.46 -13.18
C LYS A 707 -28.35 27.05 -13.62
N TYR A 708 -27.81 26.00 -12.96
CA TYR A 708 -28.11 24.60 -13.33
C TYR A 708 -29.61 24.27 -13.26
N GLY A 709 -30.32 24.78 -12.24
CA GLY A 709 -31.74 24.51 -12.10
C GLY A 709 -32.57 25.04 -13.31
N PRO A 710 -32.48 26.32 -13.63
CA PRO A 710 -33.18 26.89 -14.81
C PRO A 710 -32.77 26.26 -16.14
N GLU A 711 -31.50 25.84 -16.30
CA GLU A 711 -31.03 25.17 -17.52
C GLU A 711 -31.56 23.75 -17.62
N ALA A 712 -31.57 22.98 -16.55
CA ALA A 712 -32.20 21.66 -16.50
C ALA A 712 -33.71 21.75 -16.83
N VAL A 713 -34.41 22.75 -16.30
CA VAL A 713 -35.81 23.01 -16.62
C VAL A 713 -35.99 23.27 -18.13
N LYS A 714 -35.14 24.09 -18.75
CA LYS A 714 -35.18 24.33 -20.21
C LYS A 714 -34.99 23.04 -21.02
N VAL A 715 -34.06 22.19 -20.61
CA VAL A 715 -33.85 20.91 -21.30
C VAL A 715 -35.10 20.05 -21.18
N ILE A 716 -35.69 19.92 -19.99
CA ILE A 716 -36.92 19.15 -19.73
C ILE A 716 -38.09 19.67 -20.59
N GLU A 717 -38.30 20.98 -20.60
CA GLU A 717 -39.34 21.62 -21.40
C GLU A 717 -39.09 21.48 -22.92
N GLY A 718 -37.83 21.48 -23.32
CA GLY A 718 -37.38 21.38 -24.71
C GLY A 718 -37.48 19.99 -25.34
N ILE A 719 -37.72 18.92 -24.56
CA ILE A 719 -37.87 17.54 -25.07
C ILE A 719 -39.05 17.41 -26.04
N GLY A 720 -40.06 18.30 -25.95
CA GLY A 720 -41.16 18.41 -26.89
C GLY A 720 -42.19 17.29 -26.79
N LYS A 721 -42.06 16.40 -25.82
CA LYS A 721 -43.01 15.34 -25.47
C LYS A 721 -43.07 15.12 -23.98
N PRO A 722 -44.21 14.65 -23.42
CA PRO A 722 -44.31 14.39 -22.01
C PRO A 722 -43.36 13.26 -21.56
N ILE A 723 -42.64 13.42 -20.44
CA ILE A 723 -41.72 12.46 -19.87
C ILE A 723 -42.38 11.57 -18.82
N ALA A 724 -41.80 10.39 -18.54
CA ALA A 724 -42.19 9.51 -17.43
C ALA A 724 -41.63 10.01 -16.10
N GLY A 725 -40.42 10.53 -16.09
CA GLY A 725 -39.82 11.01 -14.86
C GLY A 725 -38.39 11.55 -15.02
N PHE A 726 -37.91 12.04 -13.91
CA PHE A 726 -36.52 12.47 -13.74
C PHE A 726 -35.91 11.68 -12.58
N ILE A 727 -34.68 11.15 -12.77
CA ILE A 727 -33.91 10.47 -11.76
C ILE A 727 -32.58 11.18 -11.53
N CYS A 728 -32.21 11.37 -10.27
CA CYS A 728 -30.84 11.70 -9.90
C CYS A 728 -30.53 11.25 -8.47
N GLU A 729 -29.24 11.16 -8.15
CA GLU A 729 -28.75 11.04 -6.80
C GLU A 729 -29.11 12.33 -6.02
N SER A 730 -29.75 12.20 -4.86
CA SER A 730 -30.17 13.38 -4.06
C SER A 730 -29.00 14.22 -3.54
N TYR A 731 -27.85 13.58 -3.47
CA TYR A 731 -26.54 14.18 -3.23
C TYR A 731 -25.60 13.57 -4.27
N PHE A 732 -24.95 14.37 -5.08
CA PHE A 732 -24.24 13.89 -6.26
C PHE A 732 -23.02 13.03 -5.89
N GLY A 733 -23.28 11.75 -5.70
CA GLY A 733 -22.37 10.82 -5.03
C GLY A 733 -21.28 10.31 -5.93
N ASN A 734 -21.59 10.03 -7.20
CA ASN A 734 -20.59 9.52 -8.11
C ASN A 734 -19.50 10.57 -8.42
N ALA A 735 -19.85 11.85 -8.40
CA ALA A 735 -18.89 12.95 -8.53
C ALA A 735 -18.07 13.21 -7.23
N GLY A 736 -18.17 12.35 -6.22
CA GLY A 736 -17.40 12.49 -4.98
C GLY A 736 -18.14 13.21 -3.85
N GLY A 737 -19.46 13.13 -3.79
CA GLY A 737 -20.26 13.69 -2.70
C GLY A 737 -20.53 15.18 -2.87
N VAL A 738 -20.67 15.67 -4.07
CA VAL A 738 -20.96 17.08 -4.36
C VAL A 738 -22.42 17.38 -4.01
N ALA A 739 -22.64 18.37 -3.16
CA ALA A 739 -23.99 18.86 -2.86
C ALA A 739 -24.62 19.48 -4.12
N LEU A 740 -25.87 19.17 -4.39
CA LEU A 740 -26.63 19.86 -5.44
C LEU A 740 -26.81 21.33 -5.08
N PRO A 741 -26.79 22.25 -6.07
CA PRO A 741 -27.05 23.67 -5.82
C PRO A 741 -28.40 23.92 -5.13
N ASP A 742 -28.45 24.92 -4.26
CA ASP A 742 -29.66 25.24 -3.49
C ASP A 742 -30.89 25.43 -4.39
N GLY A 743 -31.96 24.69 -4.07
CA GLY A 743 -33.22 24.71 -4.79
C GLY A 743 -33.19 24.05 -6.18
N TYR A 744 -32.14 23.34 -6.55
CA TYR A 744 -32.04 22.62 -7.81
C TYR A 744 -33.19 21.62 -7.98
N LEU A 745 -33.33 20.68 -7.04
CA LEU A 745 -34.40 19.67 -7.11
C LEU A 745 -35.80 20.31 -7.02
N LYS A 746 -35.93 21.40 -6.29
CA LYS A 746 -37.21 22.08 -6.18
C LYS A 746 -37.73 22.60 -7.56
N GLN A 747 -36.81 23.13 -8.37
CA GLN A 747 -37.12 23.62 -9.71
C GLN A 747 -37.35 22.46 -10.68
N VAL A 748 -36.47 21.48 -10.66
CA VAL A 748 -36.51 20.32 -11.57
C VAL A 748 -37.74 19.47 -11.32
N TYR A 749 -38.08 19.16 -10.04
CA TYR A 749 -39.27 18.37 -9.69
C TYR A 749 -40.55 19.09 -10.06
N ALA A 750 -40.59 20.41 -9.90
CA ALA A 750 -41.74 21.21 -10.33
C ALA A 750 -41.96 21.13 -11.87
N ALA A 751 -40.90 21.25 -12.66
CA ALA A 751 -40.95 21.15 -14.11
C ALA A 751 -41.39 19.75 -14.61
N VAL A 752 -40.84 18.70 -13.98
CA VAL A 752 -41.16 17.29 -14.26
C VAL A 752 -42.66 17.01 -13.98
N ARG A 753 -43.14 17.43 -12.81
CA ARG A 753 -44.56 17.26 -12.39
C ARG A 753 -45.51 18.10 -13.24
N ALA A 754 -45.09 19.27 -13.69
CA ALA A 754 -45.90 20.10 -14.62
C ALA A 754 -46.18 19.38 -15.95
N GLN A 755 -45.26 18.46 -16.35
CA GLN A 755 -45.50 17.58 -17.51
C GLN A 755 -46.21 16.27 -17.15
N GLY A 756 -46.56 16.07 -15.89
CA GLY A 756 -47.14 14.84 -15.38
C GLY A 756 -46.17 13.66 -15.26
N GLY A 757 -44.87 13.96 -15.23
CA GLY A 757 -43.83 13.00 -14.90
C GLY A 757 -43.57 12.88 -13.38
N LEU A 758 -42.79 11.88 -12.97
CA LEU A 758 -42.48 11.60 -11.56
C LEU A 758 -41.02 11.96 -11.22
N ALA A 759 -40.81 12.41 -9.99
CA ALA A 759 -39.51 12.68 -9.39
C ALA A 759 -39.02 11.41 -8.69
N ILE A 760 -37.84 10.90 -9.09
CA ILE A 760 -37.21 9.70 -8.55
C ILE A 760 -35.93 10.12 -7.85
N ALA A 761 -35.86 9.84 -6.54
CA ALA A 761 -34.65 10.06 -5.76
C ALA A 761 -33.86 8.74 -5.63
N ASP A 762 -32.62 8.76 -6.07
CA ASP A 762 -31.66 7.70 -5.76
C ASP A 762 -30.97 7.99 -4.43
N GLU A 763 -31.37 7.27 -3.40
CA GLU A 763 -30.86 7.35 -2.03
C GLU A 763 -29.90 6.19 -1.70
N VAL A 764 -29.47 5.42 -2.69
CA VAL A 764 -28.62 4.23 -2.53
C VAL A 764 -27.30 4.55 -1.82
N GLN A 765 -26.74 5.73 -2.08
CA GLN A 765 -25.46 6.15 -1.51
C GLN A 765 -25.61 6.92 -0.19
N VAL A 766 -26.66 7.69 -0.02
CA VAL A 766 -26.75 8.74 1.02
C VAL A 766 -27.82 8.52 2.07
N GLY A 767 -28.79 7.69 1.82
CA GLY A 767 -29.86 7.37 2.77
C GLY A 767 -29.37 6.72 4.06
N PHE A 768 -30.25 6.64 5.04
CA PHE A 768 -30.02 6.02 6.36
C PHE A 768 -29.05 6.80 7.26
N GLY A 769 -29.16 8.13 7.28
CA GLY A 769 -28.48 9.00 8.25
C GLY A 769 -27.00 9.29 7.97
N ARG A 770 -26.45 8.84 6.83
CA ARG A 770 -25.03 9.03 6.49
C ARG A 770 -24.62 10.50 6.38
N LEU A 771 -25.53 11.38 5.94
CA LEU A 771 -25.29 12.82 5.85
C LEU A 771 -25.27 13.55 7.20
N GLY A 772 -25.62 12.84 8.29
CA GLY A 772 -25.63 13.40 9.62
C GLY A 772 -26.84 14.30 9.90
N GLU A 773 -26.94 15.43 9.23
CA GLU A 773 -28.07 16.37 9.41
C GLU A 773 -29.38 15.80 8.89
N TRP A 774 -29.35 15.06 7.78
CA TRP A 774 -30.54 14.46 7.13
C TRP A 774 -30.47 12.95 7.14
N PHE A 775 -31.60 12.31 7.49
CA PHE A 775 -31.74 10.85 7.39
C PHE A 775 -31.84 10.40 5.94
N TRP A 776 -32.56 11.19 5.11
CA TRP A 776 -32.67 11.04 3.64
C TRP A 776 -32.10 12.25 2.94
N GLY A 777 -31.34 12.04 1.89
CA GLY A 777 -30.59 13.11 1.20
C GLY A 777 -31.47 14.16 0.54
N PHE A 778 -32.62 13.76 0.01
CA PHE A 778 -33.55 14.71 -0.63
C PHE A 778 -34.09 15.80 0.34
N HIS A 779 -34.04 15.56 1.64
CA HIS A 779 -34.41 16.59 2.63
C HIS A 779 -33.50 17.81 2.60
N GLN A 780 -32.26 17.65 2.18
CA GLN A 780 -31.33 18.78 2.01
C GLN A 780 -31.84 19.82 1.01
N GLN A 781 -32.59 19.40 0.00
CA GLN A 781 -33.21 20.28 -1.00
C GLN A 781 -34.63 20.75 -0.62
N GLY A 782 -35.17 20.33 0.54
CA GLY A 782 -36.50 20.66 0.99
C GLY A 782 -37.63 20.16 0.06
N VAL A 783 -37.45 18.99 -0.54
CA VAL A 783 -38.38 18.36 -1.49
C VAL A 783 -38.80 16.98 -1.00
N ILE A 784 -39.95 16.50 -1.52
CA ILE A 784 -40.40 15.12 -1.39
C ILE A 784 -40.44 14.51 -2.81
N PRO A 785 -39.69 13.44 -3.09
CA PRO A 785 -39.77 12.71 -4.35
C PRO A 785 -41.10 11.91 -4.44
N ASP A 786 -41.44 11.46 -5.64
CA ASP A 786 -42.59 10.56 -5.85
C ASP A 786 -42.18 9.08 -5.65
N ILE A 787 -40.90 8.77 -5.92
CA ILE A 787 -40.31 7.44 -5.76
C ILE A 787 -38.91 7.58 -5.14
N VAL A 788 -38.60 6.72 -4.18
CA VAL A 788 -37.27 6.61 -3.56
C VAL A 788 -36.70 5.23 -3.86
N ALA A 789 -35.48 5.14 -4.40
CA ALA A 789 -34.71 3.90 -4.52
C ALA A 789 -33.60 3.89 -3.46
N VAL A 790 -33.46 2.79 -2.72
CA VAL A 790 -32.47 2.64 -1.65
C VAL A 790 -31.91 1.21 -1.59
N ALA A 791 -30.64 1.08 -1.21
CA ALA A 791 -29.94 -0.19 -0.99
C ALA A 791 -28.76 0.01 -0.04
N LYS A 792 -27.68 -0.76 -0.20
CA LYS A 792 -26.43 -0.66 0.56
C LYS A 792 -26.64 -0.57 2.08
N SER A 793 -26.76 0.66 2.60
CA SER A 793 -26.90 0.91 4.04
C SER A 793 -28.04 0.16 4.70
N ILE A 794 -29.12 -0.15 3.96
CA ILE A 794 -30.28 -0.87 4.52
C ILE A 794 -30.02 -2.34 4.79
N GLY A 795 -28.99 -2.92 4.15
CA GLY A 795 -28.62 -4.34 4.24
C GLY A 795 -27.36 -4.61 5.08
N GLY A 796 -26.54 -3.61 5.36
CA GLY A 796 -25.28 -3.80 6.10
C GLY A 796 -24.36 -4.85 5.46
N GLY A 797 -24.28 -4.89 4.12
CA GLY A 797 -23.56 -5.91 3.36
C GLY A 797 -24.42 -7.10 2.92
N HIS A 798 -25.61 -7.31 3.50
CA HIS A 798 -26.55 -8.34 3.05
C HIS A 798 -27.31 -7.84 1.80
N PRO A 799 -27.58 -8.71 0.80
CA PRO A 799 -28.33 -8.33 -0.40
C PRO A 799 -29.77 -7.90 -0.09
N ILE A 800 -30.01 -6.59 -0.11
CA ILE A 800 -31.33 -6.00 0.05
C ILE A 800 -31.36 -4.59 -0.58
N GLY A 801 -32.44 -4.30 -1.26
CA GLY A 801 -32.81 -2.98 -1.78
C GLY A 801 -34.31 -2.76 -1.56
N ALA A 802 -34.74 -1.52 -1.69
CA ALA A 802 -36.15 -1.19 -1.62
C ALA A 802 -36.50 -0.02 -2.55
N VAL A 803 -37.76 -0.02 -2.99
CA VAL A 803 -38.40 1.13 -3.64
C VAL A 803 -39.55 1.57 -2.80
N ILE A 804 -39.62 2.83 -2.42
CA ILE A 804 -40.70 3.40 -1.63
C ILE A 804 -41.43 4.47 -2.47
N THR A 805 -42.75 4.41 -2.47
CA THR A 805 -43.58 5.32 -3.26
C THR A 805 -44.99 5.44 -2.63
N SER A 806 -45.86 6.20 -3.24
CA SER A 806 -47.25 6.27 -2.83
C SER A 806 -48.04 5.02 -3.24
N ARG A 807 -49.08 4.67 -2.49
CA ARG A 807 -49.98 3.57 -2.84
C ARG A 807 -50.64 3.73 -4.22
N GLU A 808 -50.89 4.95 -4.63
CA GLU A 808 -51.47 5.24 -5.95
C GLU A 808 -50.51 4.81 -7.07
N ILE A 809 -49.24 5.23 -7.00
CA ILE A 809 -48.20 4.89 -8.00
C ILE A 809 -47.96 3.35 -7.95
N ALA A 810 -47.84 2.78 -6.78
CA ALA A 810 -47.64 1.34 -6.61
C ALA A 810 -48.74 0.51 -7.23
N ASN A 811 -49.99 0.88 -6.97
CA ASN A 811 -51.17 0.14 -7.51
C ASN A 811 -51.29 0.30 -9.04
N ARG A 812 -50.85 1.41 -9.63
CA ARG A 812 -50.87 1.62 -11.08
C ARG A 812 -50.00 0.59 -11.81
N TYR A 813 -48.95 0.09 -11.19
CA TYR A 813 -48.10 -0.96 -11.75
C TYR A 813 -48.90 -2.23 -12.11
N ARG A 814 -50.07 -2.47 -11.49
CA ARG A 814 -50.95 -3.59 -11.84
C ARG A 814 -51.33 -3.61 -13.34
N THR A 815 -51.27 -2.49 -14.02
CA THR A 815 -51.52 -2.41 -15.48
C THR A 815 -50.45 -3.15 -16.29
N GLN A 816 -49.26 -3.38 -15.69
CA GLN A 816 -48.13 -4.10 -16.27
C GLN A 816 -48.02 -5.56 -15.81
N GLY A 817 -48.94 -6.01 -14.94
CA GLY A 817 -48.98 -7.37 -14.38
C GLY A 817 -48.83 -7.35 -12.87
N TYR A 818 -47.88 -8.09 -12.33
CA TYR A 818 -47.57 -8.15 -10.90
C TYR A 818 -46.07 -8.09 -10.65
N PHE A 819 -45.71 -7.65 -9.45
CA PHE A 819 -44.35 -7.69 -8.97
C PHE A 819 -44.09 -9.00 -8.20
N PHE A 820 -42.94 -9.61 -8.45
CA PHE A 820 -42.44 -10.75 -7.69
C PHE A 820 -40.91 -10.78 -7.70
N SER A 821 -40.34 -10.97 -6.51
CA SER A 821 -38.95 -11.32 -6.32
C SER A 821 -38.85 -12.56 -5.44
N SER A 822 -38.04 -13.55 -5.82
CA SER A 822 -37.89 -14.80 -5.06
C SER A 822 -37.23 -14.57 -3.71
N THR A 823 -36.41 -13.57 -3.59
CA THR A 823 -35.58 -13.30 -2.40
C THR A 823 -35.75 -11.89 -1.85
N GLY A 824 -36.25 -10.94 -2.64
CA GLY A 824 -36.50 -9.56 -2.19
C GLY A 824 -37.49 -9.53 -1.01
N GLY A 825 -37.06 -8.97 0.11
CA GLY A 825 -37.83 -8.92 1.35
C GLY A 825 -38.00 -10.26 2.05
N SER A 826 -37.10 -11.24 1.84
CA SER A 826 -37.14 -12.52 2.56
C SER A 826 -37.13 -12.33 4.08
N PRO A 827 -37.58 -13.28 4.90
CA PRO A 827 -37.59 -13.15 6.35
C PRO A 827 -36.23 -12.78 6.94
N VAL A 828 -35.14 -13.40 6.44
CA VAL A 828 -33.79 -13.11 6.92
C VAL A 828 -33.37 -11.69 6.54
N SER A 829 -33.59 -11.29 5.28
CA SER A 829 -33.29 -9.92 4.81
C SER A 829 -34.03 -8.87 5.62
N SER A 830 -35.32 -9.12 5.89
CA SER A 830 -36.18 -8.19 6.65
C SER A 830 -35.73 -8.07 8.11
N GLU A 831 -35.38 -9.17 8.78
CA GLU A 831 -34.88 -9.13 10.17
C GLU A 831 -33.49 -8.44 10.26
N ILE A 832 -32.63 -8.64 9.27
CA ILE A 832 -31.36 -7.91 9.18
C ILE A 832 -31.64 -6.40 9.02
N GLY A 833 -32.51 -6.01 8.10
CA GLY A 833 -32.87 -4.60 7.88
C GLY A 833 -33.47 -3.93 9.12
N LYS A 834 -34.36 -4.63 9.84
CA LYS A 834 -34.90 -4.18 11.13
C LYS A 834 -33.79 -3.96 12.16
N ALA A 835 -32.87 -4.93 12.28
CA ALA A 835 -31.75 -4.83 13.19
C ALA A 835 -30.86 -3.61 12.87
N ILE A 836 -30.56 -3.36 11.59
CA ILE A 836 -29.75 -2.24 11.16
C ILE A 836 -30.42 -0.90 11.49
N LEU A 837 -31.69 -0.73 11.15
CA LEU A 837 -32.42 0.49 11.42
C LEU A 837 -32.53 0.76 12.94
N GLY A 838 -32.75 -0.32 13.71
CA GLY A 838 -32.73 -0.25 15.18
C GLY A 838 -31.37 0.14 15.74
N ILE A 839 -30.26 -0.39 15.21
CA ILE A 839 -28.89 -0.04 15.63
C ILE A 839 -28.61 1.43 15.34
N ILE A 840 -28.90 1.91 14.12
CA ILE A 840 -28.68 3.32 13.75
C ILE A 840 -29.34 4.25 14.77
N LYS A 841 -30.56 3.94 15.19
CA LYS A 841 -31.32 4.71 16.19
C LYS A 841 -30.75 4.56 17.60
N ASP A 842 -30.58 3.32 18.05
CA ASP A 842 -30.22 3.01 19.44
C ASP A 842 -28.80 3.47 19.80
N GLU A 843 -27.88 3.40 18.84
CA GLU A 843 -26.47 3.79 19.01
C GLU A 843 -26.17 5.21 18.53
N GLY A 844 -27.19 5.97 18.12
CA GLY A 844 -27.06 7.38 17.72
C GLY A 844 -26.13 7.59 16.50
N LEU A 845 -26.15 6.64 15.53
CA LEU A 845 -25.16 6.64 14.44
C LEU A 845 -25.33 7.83 13.46
N GLN A 846 -26.53 8.37 13.32
CA GLN A 846 -26.75 9.61 12.55
C GLN A 846 -26.06 10.81 13.21
N GLU A 847 -26.18 10.93 14.55
CA GLU A 847 -25.50 11.99 15.32
C GLU A 847 -23.98 11.80 15.27
N ASN A 848 -23.50 10.55 15.34
CA ASN A 848 -22.09 10.24 15.17
C ASN A 848 -21.59 10.67 13.78
N ALA A 849 -22.36 10.40 12.72
CA ALA A 849 -22.03 10.82 11.37
C ALA A 849 -21.90 12.35 11.25
N LEU A 850 -22.80 13.10 11.91
CA LEU A 850 -22.69 14.55 11.93
C LEU A 850 -21.44 15.02 12.68
N LYS A 851 -21.22 14.51 13.89
CA LYS A 851 -20.14 14.94 14.77
C LYS A 851 -18.76 14.60 14.18
N VAL A 852 -18.53 13.33 13.86
CA VAL A 852 -17.25 12.84 13.33
C VAL A 852 -17.02 13.39 11.94
N GLY A 853 -18.04 13.40 11.08
CA GLY A 853 -17.94 13.92 9.71
C GLY A 853 -17.64 15.41 9.64
N THR A 854 -18.21 16.23 10.54
CA THR A 854 -17.91 17.67 10.61
C THR A 854 -16.43 17.89 10.95
N ARG A 855 -15.92 17.20 11.97
CA ARG A 855 -14.52 17.27 12.36
C ARG A 855 -13.59 16.77 11.24
N LEU A 856 -13.91 15.63 10.65
CA LEU A 856 -13.16 15.04 9.55
C LEU A 856 -13.06 16.02 8.37
N LYS A 857 -14.19 16.60 7.96
CA LYS A 857 -14.23 17.61 6.90
C LYS A 857 -13.36 18.83 7.21
N GLN A 858 -13.41 19.34 8.44
CA GLN A 858 -12.60 20.49 8.87
C GLN A 858 -11.10 20.17 8.81
N ARG A 859 -10.68 18.99 9.30
CA ARG A 859 -9.28 18.57 9.25
C ARG A 859 -8.77 18.35 7.81
N LEU A 860 -9.57 17.69 6.98
CA LEU A 860 -9.24 17.50 5.56
C LEU A 860 -9.12 18.84 4.81
N GLN A 861 -10.01 19.78 5.11
CA GLN A 861 -9.98 21.10 4.47
C GLN A 861 -8.75 21.90 4.87
N ALA A 862 -8.25 21.75 6.11
CA ALA A 862 -7.03 22.39 6.56
C ALA A 862 -5.78 21.92 5.83
N LEU A 863 -5.79 20.73 5.21
CA LEU A 863 -4.67 20.24 4.39
C LEU A 863 -4.42 21.10 3.15
N SER A 864 -5.47 21.76 2.60
CA SER A 864 -5.33 22.63 1.42
C SER A 864 -4.43 23.86 1.67
N ASP A 865 -4.25 24.25 2.94
CA ASP A 865 -3.40 25.38 3.31
C ASP A 865 -1.90 25.05 3.09
N ASN A 866 -1.53 23.77 3.19
CA ASN A 866 -0.14 23.31 3.11
C ASN A 866 0.16 22.50 1.84
N TYR A 867 -0.86 21.92 1.21
CA TYR A 867 -0.69 21.00 0.08
C TYR A 867 -1.52 21.45 -1.13
N PRO A 868 -0.90 22.11 -2.13
CA PRO A 868 -1.62 22.67 -3.29
C PRO A 868 -2.40 21.63 -4.12
N ILE A 869 -2.00 20.34 -4.06
CA ILE A 869 -2.74 19.26 -4.72
C ILE A 869 -4.13 19.05 -4.12
N VAL A 870 -4.36 19.45 -2.88
CA VAL A 870 -5.67 19.35 -2.21
C VAL A 870 -6.59 20.46 -2.71
N GLY A 871 -7.51 20.11 -3.60
CA GLY A 871 -8.45 21.06 -4.20
C GLY A 871 -9.60 21.40 -3.26
N ARG A 872 -10.54 20.48 -3.09
CA ARG A 872 -11.76 20.74 -2.30
C ARG A 872 -12.27 19.52 -1.56
N VAL A 873 -12.81 19.75 -0.37
CA VAL A 873 -13.57 18.75 0.39
C VAL A 873 -15.05 18.94 0.15
N HIS A 874 -15.67 17.97 -0.49
CA HIS A 874 -17.11 17.90 -0.75
C HIS A 874 -17.84 17.15 0.35
N GLY A 875 -19.16 17.26 0.41
CA GLY A 875 -20.00 16.38 1.20
C GLY A 875 -20.40 16.89 2.57
N SER A 876 -21.11 16.03 3.29
CA SER A 876 -21.64 16.26 4.65
C SER A 876 -21.68 14.95 5.43
N GLY A 877 -21.60 15.04 6.74
CA GLY A 877 -21.58 13.86 7.61
C GLY A 877 -20.42 12.94 7.27
N LEU A 878 -20.69 11.64 7.20
CA LEU A 878 -19.75 10.60 6.77
C LEU A 878 -19.95 10.23 5.28
N TYR A 879 -20.22 11.21 4.46
CA TYR A 879 -20.27 11.15 3.02
C TYR A 879 -19.46 12.31 2.44
N LEU A 880 -18.14 12.12 2.36
CA LEU A 880 -17.20 13.14 1.94
C LEU A 880 -16.45 12.70 0.69
N GLY A 881 -15.97 13.68 -0.06
CA GLY A 881 -15.03 13.53 -1.14
C GLY A 881 -13.91 14.54 -1.01
N LEU A 882 -12.66 14.10 -1.07
CA LEU A 882 -11.50 14.98 -1.14
C LEU A 882 -10.98 14.97 -2.56
N GLU A 883 -11.12 16.07 -3.28
CA GLU A 883 -10.73 16.20 -4.68
C GLU A 883 -9.29 16.69 -4.81
N PHE A 884 -8.47 15.97 -5.59
CA PHE A 884 -7.10 16.34 -5.90
C PHE A 884 -7.00 16.96 -7.29
N ILE A 885 -6.18 18.00 -7.40
CA ILE A 885 -5.97 18.80 -8.61
C ILE A 885 -4.48 19.11 -8.80
N ARG A 886 -4.02 19.18 -10.05
CA ARG A 886 -2.66 19.62 -10.38
C ARG A 886 -2.51 21.12 -10.43
N ASP A 887 -3.61 21.80 -10.79
CA ASP A 887 -3.62 23.26 -10.97
C ASP A 887 -4.92 23.87 -10.43
N THR A 888 -4.79 24.91 -9.62
CA THR A 888 -5.92 25.55 -8.91
C THR A 888 -6.79 26.43 -9.80
N GLU A 889 -6.33 26.88 -10.97
CA GLU A 889 -7.10 27.71 -11.90
C GLU A 889 -7.88 26.84 -12.90
N THR A 890 -7.18 25.90 -13.52
CA THR A 890 -7.79 24.98 -14.52
C THR A 890 -8.55 23.85 -13.88
N LEU A 891 -8.23 23.48 -12.64
CA LEU A 891 -8.70 22.30 -11.89
C LEU A 891 -8.33 20.99 -12.61
N GLU A 892 -7.14 20.94 -13.23
CA GLU A 892 -6.65 19.72 -13.87
C GLU A 892 -6.66 18.55 -12.86
N PRO A 893 -7.33 17.42 -13.21
CA PRO A 893 -7.43 16.28 -12.30
C PRO A 893 -6.07 15.63 -12.01
N ALA A 894 -5.81 15.31 -10.76
CA ALA A 894 -4.63 14.57 -10.31
C ALA A 894 -4.95 13.07 -10.19
N THR A 895 -5.25 12.42 -11.30
CA THR A 895 -5.74 11.03 -11.37
C THR A 895 -4.69 10.03 -10.89
N GLU A 896 -3.50 10.08 -11.48
CA GLU A 896 -2.40 9.17 -11.17
C GLU A 896 -1.92 9.37 -9.72
N GLU A 897 -1.87 10.62 -9.28
CA GLU A 897 -1.50 10.96 -7.90
C GLU A 897 -2.53 10.43 -6.90
N THR A 898 -3.82 10.47 -7.25
CA THR A 898 -4.89 9.93 -6.38
C THR A 898 -4.78 8.43 -6.23
N GLU A 899 -4.47 7.70 -7.32
CA GLU A 899 -4.23 6.26 -7.27
C GLU A 899 -3.01 5.94 -6.40
N ALA A 900 -1.91 6.66 -6.60
CA ALA A 900 -0.69 6.49 -5.81
C ALA A 900 -0.93 6.75 -4.31
N ILE A 901 -1.67 7.82 -3.96
CA ILE A 901 -2.09 8.12 -2.59
C ILE A 901 -2.92 6.97 -2.00
N CYS A 902 -3.87 6.39 -2.76
CA CYS A 902 -4.67 5.24 -2.28
C CYS A 902 -3.79 4.02 -2.00
N ASN A 903 -2.84 3.71 -2.87
CA ASN A 903 -1.90 2.60 -2.67
C ASN A 903 -1.01 2.83 -1.44
N ARG A 904 -0.50 4.05 -1.26
CA ARG A 904 0.30 4.39 -0.08
C ARG A 904 -0.50 4.35 1.21
N LEU A 905 -1.75 4.79 1.21
CA LEU A 905 -2.66 4.67 2.37
C LEU A 905 -2.91 3.21 2.75
N LEU A 906 -3.02 2.28 1.77
CA LEU A 906 -3.12 0.86 2.06
C LEU A 906 -1.90 0.33 2.81
N GLU A 907 -0.69 0.76 2.42
CA GLU A 907 0.55 0.40 3.12
C GLU A 907 0.56 0.92 4.57
N LEU A 908 -0.14 2.02 4.84
CA LEU A 908 -0.31 2.60 6.18
C LEU A 908 -1.54 2.06 6.92
N GLY A 909 -2.17 1.00 6.41
CA GLY A 909 -3.31 0.35 7.05
C GLY A 909 -4.63 1.09 6.89
N VAL A 910 -4.81 1.88 5.83
CA VAL A 910 -6.06 2.57 5.49
C VAL A 910 -6.56 2.14 4.14
N ILE A 911 -7.78 1.61 4.08
CA ILE A 911 -8.45 1.25 2.81
C ILE A 911 -9.15 2.49 2.26
N MET A 912 -8.73 2.93 1.07
CA MET A 912 -9.25 4.08 0.37
C MET A 912 -9.37 3.80 -1.14
N GLN A 913 -10.30 4.47 -1.81
CA GLN A 913 -10.51 4.32 -3.25
C GLN A 913 -10.82 5.68 -3.90
N PRO A 914 -10.43 5.85 -5.16
CA PRO A 914 -10.84 7.00 -5.96
C PRO A 914 -12.30 6.86 -6.43
N THR A 915 -12.87 7.97 -6.89
CA THR A 915 -14.19 8.06 -7.52
C THR A 915 -14.27 9.28 -8.45
N GLY A 916 -15.40 9.42 -9.13
CA GLY A 916 -15.64 10.47 -10.12
C GLY A 916 -15.18 10.08 -11.52
N ASP A 917 -15.65 10.77 -12.53
CA ASP A 917 -15.32 10.48 -13.93
C ASP A 917 -13.81 10.63 -14.23
N TYR A 918 -13.10 11.39 -13.41
CA TYR A 918 -11.64 11.59 -13.53
C TYR A 918 -10.83 10.77 -12.50
N GLN A 919 -11.48 9.97 -11.65
CA GLN A 919 -10.81 9.17 -10.60
C GLN A 919 -9.85 9.97 -9.71
N ASN A 920 -10.12 11.24 -9.48
CA ASN A 920 -9.28 12.18 -8.73
C ASN A 920 -9.88 12.63 -7.38
N VAL A 921 -10.90 11.92 -6.90
CA VAL A 921 -11.58 12.23 -5.63
C VAL A 921 -11.47 11.02 -4.69
N LEU A 922 -10.93 11.20 -3.49
CA LEU A 922 -10.99 10.15 -2.46
C LEU A 922 -12.43 9.95 -2.00
N LYS A 923 -12.90 8.71 -2.09
CA LYS A 923 -14.25 8.27 -1.74
C LYS A 923 -14.37 7.96 -0.26
N ILE A 924 -14.65 8.97 0.58
CA ILE A 924 -14.65 8.87 2.04
C ILE A 924 -16.06 8.53 2.54
N LYS A 925 -16.33 7.26 2.77
CA LYS A 925 -17.64 6.71 3.17
C LYS A 925 -17.49 5.57 4.19
N PRO A 926 -16.84 5.80 5.35
CA PRO A 926 -16.62 4.74 6.33
C PRO A 926 -17.93 4.20 6.91
N PRO A 927 -17.91 3.07 7.62
CA PRO A 927 -19.01 2.67 8.50
C PRO A 927 -19.42 3.78 9.47
N LEU A 928 -20.71 3.94 9.76
CA LEU A 928 -21.20 5.02 10.64
C LEU A 928 -20.74 4.91 12.10
N VAL A 929 -20.25 3.74 12.49
CA VAL A 929 -19.68 3.46 13.81
C VAL A 929 -18.26 3.98 14.00
N ILE A 930 -17.66 4.57 12.97
CA ILE A 930 -16.28 5.08 13.02
C ILE A 930 -16.11 6.04 14.18
N THR A 931 -15.04 5.87 14.93
CA THR A 931 -14.70 6.76 16.05
C THR A 931 -14.00 8.04 15.55
N GLN A 932 -14.03 9.07 16.38
CA GLN A 932 -13.27 10.30 16.10
C GLN A 932 -11.77 10.02 15.99
N GLU A 933 -11.25 9.14 16.84
CA GLU A 933 -9.86 8.75 16.86
C GLU A 933 -9.46 8.06 15.55
N SER A 934 -10.29 7.13 15.04
CA SER A 934 -10.05 6.46 13.76
C SER A 934 -10.10 7.44 12.58
N ALA A 935 -11.03 8.40 12.61
CA ALA A 935 -11.11 9.45 11.60
C ALA A 935 -9.90 10.39 11.64
N ASP A 936 -9.42 10.75 12.84
CA ASP A 936 -8.21 11.55 13.01
C ASP A 936 -6.97 10.80 12.49
N TYR A 937 -6.85 9.51 12.79
CA TYR A 937 -5.77 8.66 12.27
C TYR A 937 -5.72 8.67 10.73
N PHE A 938 -6.87 8.55 10.06
CA PHE A 938 -6.91 8.63 8.60
C PHE A 938 -6.31 9.95 8.08
N VAL A 939 -6.68 11.08 8.70
CA VAL A 939 -6.16 12.39 8.27
C VAL A 939 -4.66 12.50 8.55
N ASP A 940 -4.19 11.97 9.70
CA ASP A 940 -2.76 11.96 10.04
C ASP A 940 -1.95 11.14 9.01
N MET A 941 -2.47 9.99 8.59
CA MET A 941 -1.81 9.16 7.56
C MET A 941 -1.86 9.82 6.17
N LEU A 942 -2.97 10.45 5.82
CA LEU A 942 -3.06 11.21 4.56
C LEU A 942 -2.08 12.39 4.55
N GLU A 943 -1.98 13.14 5.65
CA GLU A 943 -1.00 14.23 5.78
C GLU A 943 0.44 13.69 5.70
N HIS A 944 0.72 12.55 6.33
CA HIS A 944 2.01 11.88 6.21
C HIS A 944 2.34 11.55 4.76
N VAL A 945 1.39 10.95 4.02
CA VAL A 945 1.55 10.64 2.58
C VAL A 945 1.83 11.90 1.75
N LEU A 946 1.06 12.98 1.97
CA LEU A 946 1.24 14.23 1.25
C LEU A 946 2.58 14.91 1.55
N LYS A 947 3.14 14.68 2.73
CA LYS A 947 4.41 15.23 3.19
C LYS A 947 5.61 14.42 2.69
N THR A 948 5.55 13.07 2.78
CA THR A 948 6.70 12.19 2.50
C THR A 948 6.74 11.71 1.05
N GLY A 949 5.62 11.80 0.33
CA GLY A 949 5.47 11.36 -1.07
C GLY A 949 4.58 10.13 -1.25
N TYR A 950 4.24 9.84 -2.50
CA TYR A 950 3.35 8.77 -2.93
C TYR A 950 3.71 8.27 -4.34
#